data_684494078468dadba76e0e861e264352
#
_entry.id   684494078468dadba76e0e861e264352
#
_cell.length_a   1.000
_cell.length_b   1.000
_cell.length_c   1.000
_cell.angle_alpha   90.00
_cell.angle_beta   90.00
_cell.angle_gamma   90.00
#
_symmetry.space_group_name_H-M   'P 1'
#
loop_
_entity.id
_entity.type
_entity.pdbx_description
1 polymer ?
#
loop_
_entity_poly.entity_id
_entity_poly.type
_entity_poly.pdbx_seq_one_letter_code
_entity_poly.pdbx_strand_id
1 'polypeptide(L)'
;QKEGYYLELVNLLLQQGNTEEAIQTAGVGVSRIPRSSALIIKKASILAEEARYQEAMAFVKSRMRTNRDGHLVRFYNLLLAEAANAARMNDPYVLYGKVYETSKSDEALDYMLNTAVTRGYNDDALYYLAEAKRRRGEQTSLLYKEYLVYKRMGNTAKTYTLLSNLVKMNPEDADLADEFARNQLQQASELVSDGFYAEALPYLKGAVRGGYDDETKLAALNKTYACYYELRRYDDALAVLDSIHEEYPDYGGYFLKKADVFSRRGQTSEALDVLKLAMRDTVQTELYPMYAAAYEEIAIPYIKELIERGASGRAFGESVHLLEVNPSSYEGLQYAIGMSDRLDRHEDYDAYVSQARSIYPEDIDFIVKQAASYSRTEDYRRAVDLLRPQLDDYPDNDGLVGAFAENSELMALQLIKEHEPDSAIAVADTALLFDENNESLLLAKGTAYEAMHRYDSAYFYQRKYKPGIEEAESFKRHIDGLLSRSYRNEISLEYLQGRYGEEDVITSVASASYIRKNAYNLFTGRINYAGRDGSTSGGDPEDQVSGGVGLQLQGGWEHRFSRKWAGTLTAAWANKYFPKITVGLQAAYEADNGLSLDIHAMYRRISTYSKTFRWDDSYGEGGWVFNGWDRSNHNLFSAGLGLSKVWNQVLVGGKADAYLLSSRFYVNASARLKYYPLEDGRTNITVMGAVGTAPEADMIDYAMPSSFDRLNTMVGLGGTYMFNSHLSGGVM
;
A
#
# COMPACT_ATOMS: atom_id res chain seq x y z
N GLN A 1 34.55 -54.33 -13.43
CA GLN A 1 34.71 -54.45 -14.90
C GLN A 1 35.42 -53.25 -15.55
N LYS A 2 35.14 -51.99 -15.20
CA LYS A 2 35.76 -50.82 -15.82
C LYS A 2 37.23 -50.61 -15.41
N GLU A 3 37.58 -50.93 -14.18
CA GLU A 3 38.95 -50.81 -13.66
C GLU A 3 39.90 -51.81 -14.31
N GLY A 4 39.50 -53.10 -14.41
CA GLY A 4 40.25 -54.15 -15.10
C GLY A 4 40.58 -53.82 -16.56
N TYR A 5 39.63 -53.19 -17.25
CA TYR A 5 39.79 -52.77 -18.64
C TYR A 5 40.97 -51.77 -18.80
N TYR A 6 41.07 -50.76 -17.92
CA TYR A 6 42.16 -49.81 -17.98
C TYR A 6 43.51 -50.46 -17.61
N LEU A 7 43.51 -51.37 -16.62
CA LEU A 7 44.71 -52.08 -16.21
C LEU A 7 45.24 -52.99 -17.32
N GLU A 8 44.35 -53.74 -18.01
CA GLU A 8 44.73 -54.56 -19.16
C GLU A 8 45.25 -53.72 -20.31
N LEU A 9 44.57 -52.62 -20.63
CA LEU A 9 44.99 -51.72 -21.70
C LEU A 9 46.40 -51.13 -21.44
N VAL A 10 46.64 -50.70 -20.20
CA VAL A 10 47.95 -50.19 -19.74
C VAL A 10 49.02 -51.28 -19.87
N ASN A 11 48.73 -52.53 -19.47
CA ASN A 11 49.67 -53.63 -19.60
C ASN A 11 50.00 -53.98 -21.05
N LEU A 12 49.00 -53.95 -21.94
CA LEU A 12 49.21 -54.15 -23.38
C LEU A 12 50.11 -53.08 -24.01
N LEU A 13 49.88 -51.80 -23.62
CA LEU A 13 50.70 -50.68 -24.08
C LEU A 13 52.16 -50.84 -23.62
N LEU A 14 52.36 -51.28 -22.40
CA LEU A 14 53.70 -51.56 -21.85
C LEU A 14 54.38 -52.70 -22.57
N GLN A 15 53.67 -53.79 -22.90
CA GLN A 15 54.22 -54.90 -23.70
C GLN A 15 54.61 -54.48 -25.12
N GLN A 16 53.95 -53.43 -25.65
CA GLN A 16 54.29 -52.86 -26.99
C GLN A 16 55.43 -51.81 -26.92
N GLY A 17 55.96 -51.53 -25.78
CA GLY A 17 57.01 -50.51 -25.55
C GLY A 17 56.51 -49.06 -25.51
N ASN A 18 55.14 -48.83 -25.51
CA ASN A 18 54.52 -47.51 -25.55
C ASN A 18 54.33 -46.97 -24.11
N THR A 19 55.42 -46.76 -23.40
CA THR A 19 55.40 -46.36 -21.95
C THR A 19 54.64 -45.06 -21.70
N GLU A 20 54.86 -44.02 -22.53
CA GLU A 20 54.24 -42.72 -22.31
C GLU A 20 52.70 -42.77 -22.54
N GLU A 21 52.25 -43.55 -23.56
CA GLU A 21 50.81 -43.78 -23.78
C GLU A 21 50.19 -44.62 -22.63
N ALA A 22 50.96 -45.54 -22.06
CA ALA A 22 50.57 -46.32 -20.88
C ALA A 22 50.34 -45.39 -19.66
N ILE A 23 51.24 -44.43 -19.45
CA ILE A 23 51.10 -43.41 -18.38
C ILE A 23 49.88 -42.53 -18.56
N GLN A 24 49.63 -42.08 -19.81
CA GLN A 24 48.46 -41.28 -20.15
C GLN A 24 47.15 -42.07 -19.95
N THR A 25 47.12 -43.30 -20.44
CA THR A 25 45.97 -44.19 -20.32
C THR A 25 45.65 -44.51 -18.87
N ALA A 26 46.66 -44.80 -18.06
CA ALA A 26 46.48 -44.96 -16.64
C ALA A 26 45.98 -43.67 -15.98
N GLY A 27 46.42 -42.50 -16.43
CA GLY A 27 45.96 -41.19 -15.99
C GLY A 27 44.48 -40.95 -16.33
N VAL A 28 44.02 -41.30 -17.50
CA VAL A 28 42.61 -41.26 -17.90
C VAL A 28 41.79 -42.23 -17.03
N GLY A 29 42.29 -43.44 -16.80
CA GLY A 29 41.66 -44.42 -15.92
C GLY A 29 41.45 -43.86 -14.50
N VAL A 30 42.47 -43.24 -13.92
CA VAL A 30 42.41 -42.58 -12.60
C VAL A 30 41.42 -41.38 -12.61
N SER A 31 41.34 -40.63 -13.71
CA SER A 31 40.38 -39.52 -13.80
C SER A 31 38.94 -39.99 -13.84
N ARG A 32 38.74 -41.16 -14.45
CA ARG A 32 37.41 -41.81 -14.56
C ARG A 32 36.99 -42.58 -13.30
N ILE A 33 38.00 -43.14 -12.58
CA ILE A 33 37.81 -43.94 -11.38
C ILE A 33 38.76 -43.39 -10.29
N PRO A 34 38.50 -42.22 -9.71
CA PRO A 34 39.41 -41.51 -8.82
C PRO A 34 39.82 -42.26 -7.55
N ARG A 35 39.03 -43.26 -7.12
CA ARG A 35 39.26 -44.07 -5.91
C ARG A 35 39.92 -45.43 -6.21
N SER A 36 40.30 -45.71 -7.43
CA SER A 36 40.99 -46.95 -7.77
C SER A 36 42.45 -46.88 -7.30
N SER A 37 42.75 -47.53 -6.21
CA SER A 37 44.14 -47.69 -5.73
C SER A 37 45.04 -48.44 -6.71
N ALA A 38 44.50 -49.43 -7.39
CA ALA A 38 45.23 -50.23 -8.39
C ALA A 38 45.73 -49.40 -9.58
N LEU A 39 44.86 -48.50 -10.13
CA LEU A 39 45.22 -47.62 -11.24
C LEU A 39 46.20 -46.54 -10.81
N ILE A 40 46.03 -46.00 -9.56
CA ILE A 40 46.95 -45.02 -8.99
C ILE A 40 48.36 -45.63 -8.82
N ILE A 41 48.42 -46.84 -8.24
CA ILE A 41 49.66 -47.59 -8.05
C ILE A 41 50.29 -47.93 -9.39
N LYS A 42 49.50 -48.44 -10.34
CA LYS A 42 49.98 -48.80 -11.68
C LYS A 42 50.65 -47.63 -12.39
N LYS A 43 50.02 -46.47 -12.43
CA LYS A 43 50.60 -45.25 -13.01
C LYS A 43 51.90 -44.84 -12.34
N ALA A 44 51.90 -44.85 -11.03
CA ALA A 44 53.05 -44.41 -10.26
C ALA A 44 54.22 -45.43 -10.36
N SER A 45 53.97 -46.75 -10.47
CA SER A 45 54.97 -47.76 -10.72
C SER A 45 55.68 -47.55 -12.07
N ILE A 46 54.89 -47.28 -13.13
CA ILE A 46 55.49 -46.99 -14.44
C ILE A 46 56.36 -45.75 -14.41
N LEU A 47 55.93 -44.69 -13.74
CA LEU A 47 56.73 -43.48 -13.54
C LEU A 47 58.03 -43.77 -12.75
N ALA A 48 57.99 -44.67 -11.75
CA ALA A 48 59.13 -45.08 -10.97
C ALA A 48 60.13 -45.93 -11.77
N GLU A 49 59.64 -46.86 -12.58
CA GLU A 49 60.40 -47.67 -13.53
C GLU A 49 61.18 -46.78 -14.53
N GLU A 50 60.62 -45.65 -14.95
CA GLU A 50 61.26 -44.63 -15.79
C GLU A 50 62.18 -43.69 -14.99
N ALA A 51 62.50 -43.99 -13.75
CA ALA A 51 63.27 -43.16 -12.81
C ALA A 51 62.67 -41.78 -12.50
N ARG A 52 61.39 -41.53 -12.82
CA ARG A 52 60.62 -40.28 -12.57
C ARG A 52 60.00 -40.28 -11.13
N TYR A 53 60.84 -40.61 -10.13
CA TYR A 53 60.40 -40.80 -8.74
C TYR A 53 59.69 -39.58 -8.16
N GLN A 54 60.17 -38.37 -8.46
CA GLN A 54 59.56 -37.12 -7.95
C GLN A 54 58.14 -36.97 -8.43
N GLU A 55 57.90 -37.27 -9.70
CA GLU A 55 56.59 -37.18 -10.30
C GLU A 55 55.64 -38.28 -9.78
N ALA A 56 56.15 -39.49 -9.63
CA ALA A 56 55.41 -40.61 -9.05
C ALA A 56 54.94 -40.27 -7.62
N MET A 57 55.83 -39.78 -6.78
CA MET A 57 55.53 -39.40 -5.40
C MET A 57 54.53 -38.25 -5.33
N ALA A 58 54.70 -37.19 -6.11
CA ALA A 58 53.77 -36.05 -6.12
C ALA A 58 52.37 -36.51 -6.54
N PHE A 59 52.29 -37.40 -7.57
CA PHE A 59 51.06 -37.96 -8.04
C PHE A 59 50.35 -38.78 -6.95
N VAL A 60 51.00 -39.75 -6.31
CA VAL A 60 50.41 -40.58 -5.24
C VAL A 60 49.99 -39.70 -4.06
N LYS A 61 50.81 -38.77 -3.61
CA LYS A 61 50.54 -37.87 -2.51
C LYS A 61 49.31 -37.02 -2.76
N SER A 62 49.09 -36.54 -4.00
CA SER A 62 47.87 -35.80 -4.40
C SER A 62 46.63 -36.64 -4.26
N ARG A 63 46.71 -37.94 -4.57
CA ARG A 63 45.56 -38.87 -4.54
C ARG A 63 45.27 -39.39 -3.13
N MET A 64 46.26 -39.51 -2.26
CA MET A 64 46.08 -39.86 -0.86
C MET A 64 45.22 -38.86 -0.10
N ARG A 65 45.08 -37.61 -0.57
CA ARG A 65 44.16 -36.61 0.00
C ARG A 65 42.69 -37.01 -0.15
N THR A 66 42.34 -37.73 -1.22
CA THR A 66 40.98 -38.11 -1.55
C THR A 66 40.68 -39.60 -1.42
N ASN A 67 41.78 -40.43 -1.36
CA ASN A 67 41.72 -41.87 -1.19
C ASN A 67 42.64 -42.30 -0.03
N ARG A 68 42.03 -42.66 1.13
CA ARG A 68 42.77 -43.07 2.32
C ARG A 68 43.06 -44.57 2.40
N ASP A 69 43.25 -45.24 1.25
CA ASP A 69 43.58 -46.65 1.20
C ASP A 69 44.98 -46.92 1.77
N GLY A 70 45.07 -47.82 2.71
CA GLY A 70 46.34 -48.25 3.31
C GLY A 70 47.35 -48.82 2.33
N HIS A 71 46.94 -49.34 1.17
CA HIS A 71 47.84 -49.80 0.11
C HIS A 71 48.56 -48.64 -0.58
N LEU A 72 47.92 -47.48 -0.74
CA LEU A 72 48.58 -46.28 -1.29
C LEU A 72 49.63 -45.73 -0.35
N VAL A 73 49.39 -45.76 0.96
CA VAL A 73 50.33 -45.32 1.96
C VAL A 73 51.57 -46.21 1.95
N ARG A 74 51.38 -47.53 1.92
CA ARG A 74 52.51 -48.50 1.85
C ARG A 74 53.30 -48.32 0.55
N PHE A 75 52.61 -48.18 -0.58
CA PHE A 75 53.27 -47.97 -1.85
C PHE A 75 54.03 -46.63 -1.90
N TYR A 76 53.48 -45.55 -1.35
CA TYR A 76 54.16 -44.27 -1.26
C TYR A 76 55.47 -44.37 -0.44
N ASN A 77 55.45 -45.12 0.66
CA ASN A 77 56.66 -45.36 1.47
C ASN A 77 57.72 -46.21 0.71
N LEU A 78 57.30 -47.18 -0.12
CA LEU A 78 58.21 -47.92 -1.00
C LEU A 78 58.83 -47.00 -2.05
N LEU A 79 58.08 -46.16 -2.72
CA LEU A 79 58.56 -45.18 -3.69
C LEU A 79 59.57 -44.24 -3.06
N LEU A 80 59.31 -43.80 -1.82
CA LEU A 80 60.24 -42.95 -1.04
C LEU A 80 61.59 -43.68 -0.79
N ALA A 81 61.57 -44.96 -0.43
CA ALA A 81 62.74 -45.76 -0.20
C ALA A 81 63.54 -46.01 -1.50
N GLU A 82 62.88 -46.33 -2.61
CA GLU A 82 63.49 -46.53 -3.93
C GLU A 82 64.13 -45.25 -4.47
N ALA A 83 63.43 -44.11 -4.38
CA ALA A 83 63.96 -42.78 -4.75
C ALA A 83 65.21 -42.41 -3.93
N ALA A 84 65.16 -42.66 -2.64
CA ALA A 84 66.24 -42.40 -1.77
C ALA A 84 67.52 -43.31 -2.07
N ASN A 85 67.23 -44.56 -2.40
CA ASN A 85 68.30 -45.47 -2.82
C ASN A 85 68.98 -45.09 -4.13
N ALA A 86 68.18 -44.75 -5.14
CA ALA A 86 68.65 -44.28 -6.44
C ALA A 86 69.47 -42.98 -6.34
N ALA A 87 69.09 -42.06 -5.46
CA ALA A 87 69.78 -40.80 -5.22
C ALA A 87 71.13 -41.03 -4.46
N ARG A 88 71.23 -42.08 -3.65
CA ARG A 88 72.40 -42.36 -2.83
C ARG A 88 73.56 -43.10 -3.56
N MET A 89 73.29 -43.76 -4.63
CA MET A 89 74.32 -44.64 -5.25
C MET A 89 75.52 -43.90 -5.82
N ASN A 90 75.49 -42.60 -6.14
CA ASN A 90 76.66 -41.79 -6.60
C ASN A 90 76.86 -40.49 -5.80
N ASP A 91 76.42 -40.43 -4.56
CA ASP A 91 76.46 -39.23 -3.77
C ASP A 91 77.56 -39.27 -2.71
N PRO A 92 78.37 -38.18 -2.50
CA PRO A 92 79.33 -38.02 -1.40
C PRO A 92 78.70 -38.29 -0.03
N TYR A 93 77.34 -38.05 0.13
CA TYR A 93 76.58 -38.33 1.34
C TYR A 93 76.67 -39.79 1.79
N VAL A 94 76.57 -40.73 0.86
CA VAL A 94 76.74 -42.19 1.13
C VAL A 94 78.10 -42.53 1.54
N LEU A 95 79.17 -41.90 0.96
CA LEU A 95 80.51 -42.09 1.30
C LEU A 95 80.87 -41.57 2.72
N TYR A 96 80.45 -40.35 3.05
CA TYR A 96 80.65 -39.78 4.40
C TYR A 96 79.83 -40.54 5.46
N GLY A 97 78.65 -41.10 5.13
CA GLY A 97 77.92 -42.01 6.00
C GLY A 97 78.75 -43.24 6.41
N LYS A 98 79.39 -43.89 5.48
CA LYS A 98 80.30 -45.01 5.75
C LYS A 98 81.49 -44.60 6.59
N VAL A 99 82.05 -43.40 6.33
CA VAL A 99 83.18 -42.85 7.18
C VAL A 99 82.68 -42.62 8.59
N TYR A 100 81.47 -42.08 8.75
CA TYR A 100 80.93 -41.88 10.10
C TYR A 100 80.62 -43.19 10.81
N GLU A 101 80.12 -44.21 10.14
CA GLU A 101 79.86 -45.52 10.74
C GLU A 101 81.14 -46.18 11.25
N THR A 102 82.27 -46.01 10.55
CA THR A 102 83.55 -46.64 10.89
C THR A 102 84.39 -45.80 11.86
N SER A 103 84.49 -44.47 11.71
CA SER A 103 85.35 -43.62 12.47
C SER A 103 84.70 -42.86 13.61
N LYS A 104 83.38 -42.69 13.49
CA LYS A 104 82.63 -41.84 14.41
C LYS A 104 83.25 -40.42 14.54
N SER A 105 83.88 -39.88 13.50
CA SER A 105 84.47 -38.58 13.49
C SER A 105 83.46 -37.45 13.58
N ASP A 106 83.78 -36.34 14.23
CA ASP A 106 82.97 -35.16 14.35
C ASP A 106 82.80 -34.43 13.02
N GLU A 107 83.84 -34.45 12.15
CA GLU A 107 83.73 -33.84 10.81
C GLU A 107 82.73 -34.58 9.91
N ALA A 108 82.74 -35.92 9.97
CA ALA A 108 81.74 -36.70 9.22
C ALA A 108 80.36 -36.52 9.80
N LEU A 109 80.24 -36.42 11.11
CA LEU A 109 78.94 -36.11 11.73
C LEU A 109 78.37 -34.76 11.24
N ASP A 110 79.26 -33.72 11.28
CA ASP A 110 78.83 -32.38 10.79
C ASP A 110 78.49 -32.35 9.33
N TYR A 111 79.21 -33.04 8.50
CA TYR A 111 78.91 -33.20 7.06
C TYR A 111 77.58 -33.90 6.87
N MET A 112 77.33 -35.03 7.51
CA MET A 112 76.09 -35.80 7.44
C MET A 112 74.90 -34.98 7.94
N LEU A 113 75.06 -34.34 9.10
CA LEU A 113 74.00 -33.49 9.65
C LEU A 113 73.69 -32.32 8.74
N ASN A 114 74.68 -31.54 8.32
CA ASN A 114 74.46 -30.36 7.49
C ASN A 114 73.81 -30.76 6.13
N THR A 115 74.31 -31.83 5.52
CA THR A 115 73.82 -32.32 4.23
C THR A 115 72.38 -32.88 4.33
N ALA A 116 72.11 -33.65 5.39
CA ALA A 116 70.79 -34.17 5.68
C ALA A 116 69.73 -33.03 5.86
N VAL A 117 70.11 -32.00 6.66
CA VAL A 117 69.26 -30.82 6.87
C VAL A 117 69.07 -30.07 5.58
N THR A 118 70.11 -29.81 4.78
CA THR A 118 70.04 -29.07 3.52
C THR A 118 69.27 -29.80 2.46
N ARG A 119 69.45 -31.11 2.31
CA ARG A 119 68.78 -31.95 1.29
C ARG A 119 67.40 -32.43 1.72
N GLY A 120 66.97 -32.21 2.98
CA GLY A 120 65.69 -32.62 3.48
C GLY A 120 65.50 -34.09 3.79
N TYR A 121 66.65 -34.77 4.12
CA TYR A 121 66.64 -36.13 4.63
C TYR A 121 66.29 -36.12 6.11
N ASN A 122 64.98 -35.93 6.40
CA ASN A 122 64.53 -35.57 7.74
C ASN A 122 64.86 -36.64 8.79
N ASP A 123 64.69 -37.91 8.51
CA ASP A 123 64.96 -39.00 9.41
C ASP A 123 66.47 -39.08 9.72
N ASP A 124 67.32 -38.97 8.71
CA ASP A 124 68.78 -38.92 8.87
C ASP A 124 69.21 -37.68 9.62
N ALA A 125 68.61 -36.52 9.31
CA ALA A 125 68.89 -35.27 10.06
C ALA A 125 68.59 -35.39 11.54
N LEU A 126 67.37 -35.95 11.89
CA LEU A 126 67.08 -36.20 13.32
C LEU A 126 67.96 -37.17 13.98
N TYR A 127 68.41 -38.25 13.31
CA TYR A 127 69.37 -39.19 13.83
C TYR A 127 70.71 -38.51 14.13
N TYR A 128 71.27 -37.76 13.17
CA TYR A 128 72.53 -37.07 13.35
C TYR A 128 72.43 -35.89 14.32
N LEU A 129 71.28 -35.22 14.41
CA LEU A 129 71.06 -34.22 15.46
C LEU A 129 71.06 -34.82 16.86
N ALA A 130 70.35 -35.93 17.05
CA ALA A 130 70.40 -36.65 18.36
C ALA A 130 71.82 -37.04 18.78
N GLU A 131 72.57 -37.54 17.81
CA GLU A 131 73.99 -37.93 18.07
C GLU A 131 74.86 -36.71 18.35
N ALA A 132 74.71 -35.60 17.65
CA ALA A 132 75.40 -34.33 17.88
C ALA A 132 75.08 -33.75 19.26
N LYS A 133 73.79 -33.75 19.62
CA LYS A 133 73.35 -33.29 20.96
C LYS A 133 73.88 -34.16 22.09
N ARG A 134 73.94 -35.48 21.91
CA ARG A 134 74.53 -36.40 22.91
C ARG A 134 75.98 -36.12 23.18
N ARG A 135 76.72 -35.70 22.16
CA ARG A 135 78.17 -35.46 22.28
C ARG A 135 78.53 -34.09 22.76
N ARG A 136 77.83 -33.06 22.30
CA ARG A 136 78.16 -31.63 22.45
C ARG A 136 77.20 -30.87 23.36
N GLY A 137 76.18 -31.53 23.83
CA GLY A 137 75.08 -30.89 24.56
C GLY A 137 74.09 -30.11 23.63
N GLU A 138 73.12 -29.48 24.23
CA GLU A 138 72.17 -28.63 23.53
C GLU A 138 72.85 -27.28 23.21
N GLN A 139 73.14 -27.06 21.94
CA GLN A 139 73.63 -25.79 21.39
C GLN A 139 72.58 -25.11 20.58
N THR A 140 72.54 -23.78 20.57
CA THR A 140 71.57 -22.97 19.78
C THR A 140 71.59 -23.38 18.32
N SER A 141 72.75 -23.61 17.72
CA SER A 141 72.93 -24.05 16.33
C SER A 141 72.28 -25.42 16.01
N LEU A 142 72.33 -26.35 16.97
CA LEU A 142 71.73 -27.68 16.85
C LEU A 142 70.19 -27.59 17.02
N LEU A 143 69.76 -26.79 17.99
CA LEU A 143 68.32 -26.52 18.17
C LEU A 143 67.72 -25.84 16.95
N TYR A 144 68.44 -24.90 16.32
CA TYR A 144 67.99 -24.26 15.10
C TYR A 144 67.87 -25.24 13.91
N LYS A 145 68.81 -26.14 13.74
CA LYS A 145 68.74 -27.21 12.73
C LYS A 145 67.58 -28.15 13.00
N GLU A 146 67.35 -28.54 14.24
CA GLU A 146 66.22 -29.39 14.63
C GLU A 146 64.90 -28.70 14.36
N TYR A 147 64.79 -27.40 14.66
CA TYR A 147 63.67 -26.57 14.31
C TYR A 147 63.40 -26.59 12.81
N LEU A 148 64.39 -26.41 11.95
CA LEU A 148 64.25 -26.44 10.50
C LEU A 148 63.75 -27.79 10.00
N VAL A 149 64.23 -28.89 10.59
CA VAL A 149 63.76 -30.24 10.21
C VAL A 149 62.30 -30.47 10.57
N TYR A 150 61.88 -30.16 11.82
CA TYR A 150 60.47 -30.34 12.23
C TYR A 150 59.55 -29.38 11.51
N LYS A 151 60.00 -28.15 11.20
CA LYS A 151 59.27 -27.21 10.35
C LYS A 151 58.98 -27.79 8.97
N ARG A 152 60.00 -28.41 8.34
CA ARG A 152 59.85 -29.07 7.03
C ARG A 152 58.96 -30.31 7.09
N MET A 153 59.03 -31.05 8.21
CA MET A 153 58.13 -32.20 8.44
C MET A 153 56.69 -31.83 8.73
N GLY A 154 56.40 -30.54 8.94
CA GLY A 154 55.07 -30.08 9.32
C GLY A 154 54.68 -30.47 10.75
N ASN A 155 55.62 -30.77 11.62
CA ASN A 155 55.33 -31.07 13.02
C ASN A 155 55.21 -29.79 13.82
N THR A 156 54.03 -29.20 13.83
CA THR A 156 53.74 -27.91 14.42
C THR A 156 54.05 -27.85 15.91
N ALA A 157 53.75 -28.93 16.66
CA ALA A 157 54.00 -28.98 18.12
C ALA A 157 55.50 -28.96 18.47
N LYS A 158 56.31 -29.72 17.74
CA LYS A 158 57.75 -29.71 17.94
C LYS A 158 58.37 -28.41 17.45
N THR A 159 57.99 -27.91 16.35
CA THR A 159 58.38 -26.62 15.78
C THR A 159 58.15 -25.50 16.80
N TYR A 160 56.94 -25.43 17.37
CA TYR A 160 56.61 -24.45 18.40
C TYR A 160 57.54 -24.55 19.63
N THR A 161 57.69 -25.76 20.16
CA THR A 161 58.49 -25.97 21.35
C THR A 161 59.97 -25.56 21.15
N LEU A 162 60.54 -25.94 19.99
CA LEU A 162 61.93 -25.63 19.65
C LEU A 162 62.16 -24.13 19.43
N LEU A 163 61.25 -23.52 18.71
CA LEU A 163 61.31 -22.08 18.41
C LEU A 163 61.08 -21.25 19.69
N SER A 164 60.24 -21.66 20.61
CA SER A 164 60.04 -21.05 21.92
C SER A 164 61.32 -21.10 22.74
N ASN A 165 62.09 -22.23 22.69
CA ASN A 165 63.36 -22.37 23.37
C ASN A 165 64.48 -21.51 22.74
N LEU A 166 64.49 -21.45 21.39
CA LEU A 166 65.45 -20.62 20.64
C LEU A 166 65.29 -19.13 20.97
N VAL A 167 64.07 -18.62 21.01
CA VAL A 167 63.80 -17.23 21.39
C VAL A 167 64.19 -16.93 22.83
N LYS A 168 63.91 -17.84 23.76
CA LYS A 168 64.37 -17.69 25.17
C LYS A 168 65.89 -17.64 25.34
N MET A 169 66.57 -18.38 24.47
CA MET A 169 68.08 -18.39 24.51
C MET A 169 68.71 -17.19 23.82
N ASN A 170 67.97 -16.58 22.89
CA ASN A 170 68.43 -15.43 22.10
C ASN A 170 67.33 -14.33 22.07
N PRO A 171 67.05 -13.64 23.15
CA PRO A 171 65.98 -12.70 23.29
C PRO A 171 66.14 -11.44 22.44
N GLU A 172 67.35 -11.13 22.03
CA GLU A 172 67.69 -9.94 21.20
C GLU A 172 67.62 -10.22 19.69
N ASP A 173 67.29 -11.46 19.30
CA ASP A 173 67.21 -11.85 17.90
C ASP A 173 65.77 -11.56 17.35
N ALA A 174 65.69 -10.44 16.66
CA ALA A 174 64.41 -9.99 16.10
C ALA A 174 63.81 -10.96 15.05
N ASP A 175 64.67 -11.59 14.23
CA ASP A 175 64.22 -12.54 13.18
C ASP A 175 63.61 -13.80 13.82
N LEU A 176 64.21 -14.32 14.90
CA LEU A 176 63.64 -15.45 15.65
C LEU A 176 62.35 -15.06 16.38
N ALA A 177 62.32 -13.86 16.93
CA ALA A 177 61.15 -13.36 17.61
C ALA A 177 59.96 -13.23 16.63
N ASP A 178 60.19 -12.67 15.44
CA ASP A 178 59.17 -12.55 14.39
C ASP A 178 58.73 -13.91 13.84
N GLU A 179 59.70 -14.85 13.69
CA GLU A 179 59.35 -16.19 13.26
C GLU A 179 58.53 -16.93 14.33
N PHE A 180 58.82 -16.69 15.61
CA PHE A 180 58.01 -17.24 16.70
C PHE A 180 56.64 -16.62 16.76
N ALA A 181 56.52 -15.33 16.57
CA ALA A 181 55.25 -14.62 16.49
C ALA A 181 54.38 -15.15 15.32
N ARG A 182 54.96 -15.35 14.12
CA ARG A 182 54.28 -15.96 12.98
C ARG A 182 53.84 -17.40 13.26
N ASN A 183 54.67 -18.20 13.95
CA ASN A 183 54.33 -19.56 14.36
C ASN A 183 53.18 -19.57 15.38
N GLN A 184 53.21 -18.67 16.36
CA GLN A 184 52.12 -18.48 17.31
C GLN A 184 50.84 -18.07 16.60
N LEU A 185 50.91 -17.14 15.62
CA LEU A 185 49.77 -16.72 14.81
C LEU A 185 49.19 -17.88 13.97
N GLN A 186 50.07 -18.75 13.44
CA GLN A 186 49.64 -19.94 12.71
C GLN A 186 48.92 -20.94 13.63
N GLN A 187 49.47 -21.24 14.80
CA GLN A 187 48.82 -22.12 15.78
C GLN A 187 47.49 -21.58 16.24
N ALA A 188 47.44 -20.29 16.52
CA ALA A 188 46.19 -19.63 16.84
C ALA A 188 45.20 -19.69 15.69
N SER A 189 45.67 -19.56 14.44
CA SER A 189 44.80 -19.63 13.26
C SER A 189 44.18 -21.01 13.08
N GLU A 190 44.90 -22.07 13.36
CA GLU A 190 44.40 -23.45 13.37
C GLU A 190 43.30 -23.61 14.44
N LEU A 191 43.57 -23.15 15.67
CA LEU A 191 42.59 -23.19 16.76
C LEU A 191 41.35 -22.36 16.47
N VAL A 192 41.49 -21.18 15.88
CA VAL A 192 40.37 -20.34 15.47
C VAL A 192 39.54 -21.02 14.40
N SER A 193 40.17 -21.69 13.42
CA SER A 193 39.44 -22.39 12.35
C SER A 193 38.66 -23.59 12.91
N ASP A 194 39.15 -24.20 13.99
CA ASP A 194 38.48 -25.30 14.67
C ASP A 194 37.47 -24.84 15.74
N GLY A 195 37.30 -23.53 15.92
CA GLY A 195 36.33 -22.92 16.85
C GLY A 195 36.84 -22.85 18.31
N PHE A 196 38.13 -23.16 18.59
CA PHE A 196 38.72 -23.10 19.92
C PHE A 196 39.26 -21.70 20.25
N TYR A 197 38.36 -20.73 20.31
CA TYR A 197 38.68 -19.30 20.44
C TYR A 197 39.37 -18.95 21.74
N ALA A 198 38.99 -19.60 22.86
CA ALA A 198 39.59 -19.34 24.16
C ALA A 198 41.06 -19.84 24.24
N GLU A 199 41.33 -20.99 23.64
CA GLU A 199 42.64 -21.62 23.58
C GLU A 199 43.58 -20.88 22.61
N ALA A 200 43.03 -20.18 21.61
CA ALA A 200 43.83 -19.37 20.67
C ALA A 200 44.39 -18.10 21.32
N LEU A 201 43.72 -17.49 22.29
CA LEU A 201 44.05 -16.20 22.89
C LEU A 201 45.47 -16.12 23.45
N PRO A 202 46.01 -17.14 24.22
CA PRO A 202 47.40 -17.10 24.70
C PRO A 202 48.44 -17.01 23.58
N TYR A 203 48.21 -17.73 22.47
CA TYR A 203 49.08 -17.71 21.31
C TYR A 203 49.04 -16.37 20.59
N LEU A 204 47.84 -15.81 20.40
CA LEU A 204 47.67 -14.48 19.81
C LEU A 204 48.33 -13.39 20.65
N LYS A 205 48.16 -13.45 21.97
CA LYS A 205 48.83 -12.51 22.88
C LYS A 205 50.36 -12.61 22.80
N GLY A 206 50.87 -13.85 22.62
CA GLY A 206 52.29 -14.06 22.39
C GLY A 206 52.76 -13.47 21.05
N ALA A 207 52.02 -13.68 19.99
CA ALA A 207 52.30 -13.13 18.66
C ALA A 207 52.31 -11.59 18.65
N VAL A 208 51.39 -10.93 19.35
CA VAL A 208 51.35 -9.47 19.47
C VAL A 208 52.56 -8.92 20.23
N ARG A 209 52.99 -9.60 21.33
CA ARG A 209 54.08 -9.14 22.16
C ARG A 209 55.50 -9.38 21.55
N GLY A 210 55.62 -10.42 20.77
CA GLY A 210 56.89 -10.85 20.19
C GLY A 210 57.14 -10.39 18.76
N GLY A 211 56.12 -9.91 18.06
CA GLY A 211 56.27 -9.51 16.67
C GLY A 211 56.78 -8.07 16.52
N TYR A 212 57.84 -7.91 15.75
CA TYR A 212 58.35 -6.61 15.31
C TYR A 212 57.81 -6.27 13.92
N ASP A 213 57.29 -7.27 13.20
CA ASP A 213 56.64 -7.12 11.90
C ASP A 213 55.19 -6.66 12.07
N ASP A 214 54.87 -5.48 11.54
CA ASP A 214 53.55 -4.83 11.62
C ASP A 214 52.44 -5.69 11.01
N GLU A 215 52.72 -6.42 9.94
CA GLU A 215 51.70 -7.27 9.27
C GLU A 215 51.29 -8.43 10.20
N THR A 216 52.27 -9.12 10.80
CA THR A 216 52.02 -10.21 11.75
C THR A 216 51.31 -9.71 13.00
N LYS A 217 51.67 -8.56 13.52
CA LYS A 217 51.07 -7.96 14.71
C LYS A 217 49.64 -7.54 14.46
N LEU A 218 49.36 -6.85 13.35
CA LEU A 218 48.01 -6.46 12.98
C LEU A 218 47.11 -7.68 12.71
N ALA A 219 47.66 -8.72 12.06
CA ALA A 219 46.92 -9.98 11.84
C ALA A 219 46.57 -10.67 13.17
N ALA A 220 47.53 -10.69 14.14
CA ALA A 220 47.28 -11.25 15.46
C ALA A 220 46.26 -10.46 16.27
N LEU A 221 46.32 -9.13 16.24
CA LEU A 221 45.30 -8.26 16.86
C LEU A 221 43.91 -8.48 16.26
N ASN A 222 43.81 -8.56 14.92
CA ASN A 222 42.56 -8.84 14.26
C ASN A 222 41.93 -10.19 14.62
N LYS A 223 42.77 -11.22 14.76
CA LYS A 223 42.30 -12.54 15.23
C LYS A 223 41.98 -12.52 16.73
N THR A 224 42.69 -11.75 17.54
CA THR A 224 42.35 -11.53 18.97
C THR A 224 40.97 -10.90 19.10
N TYR A 225 40.73 -9.87 18.32
CA TYR A 225 39.38 -9.28 18.20
C TYR A 225 38.34 -10.33 17.85
N ALA A 226 38.57 -11.12 16.79
CA ALA A 226 37.64 -12.15 16.34
C ALA A 226 37.36 -13.20 17.44
N CYS A 227 38.39 -13.64 18.17
CA CYS A 227 38.21 -14.55 19.30
C CYS A 227 37.34 -13.96 20.41
N TYR A 228 37.61 -12.73 20.83
CA TYR A 228 36.76 -12.09 21.84
C TYR A 228 35.35 -11.85 21.36
N TYR A 229 35.15 -11.50 20.09
CA TYR A 229 33.85 -11.33 19.46
C TYR A 229 33.03 -12.63 19.48
N GLU A 230 33.62 -13.74 19.05
CA GLU A 230 32.93 -15.05 19.04
C GLU A 230 32.64 -15.57 20.46
N LEU A 231 33.54 -15.26 21.43
CA LEU A 231 33.31 -15.56 22.84
C LEU A 231 32.31 -14.62 23.52
N ARG A 232 31.72 -13.68 22.76
CA ARG A 232 30.81 -12.63 23.25
C ARG A 232 31.41 -11.74 24.35
N ARG A 233 32.73 -11.65 24.40
CA ARG A 233 33.46 -10.77 25.29
C ARG A 233 33.67 -9.42 24.64
N TYR A 234 32.56 -8.71 24.45
CA TYR A 234 32.52 -7.50 23.63
C TYR A 234 33.36 -6.34 24.16
N ASP A 235 33.50 -6.19 25.49
CA ASP A 235 34.35 -5.16 26.06
C ASP A 235 35.83 -5.39 25.75
N ASP A 236 36.29 -6.65 25.82
CA ASP A 236 37.65 -7.01 25.43
C ASP A 236 37.84 -6.85 23.90
N ALA A 237 36.86 -7.18 23.11
CA ALA A 237 36.91 -6.98 21.66
C ALA A 237 37.03 -5.49 21.30
N LEU A 238 36.25 -4.60 21.94
CA LEU A 238 36.38 -3.15 21.78
C LEU A 238 37.74 -2.63 22.19
N ALA A 239 38.29 -3.08 23.34
CA ALA A 239 39.63 -2.68 23.78
C ALA A 239 40.73 -3.06 22.78
N VAL A 240 40.60 -4.24 22.13
CA VAL A 240 41.52 -4.64 21.07
C VAL A 240 41.36 -3.77 19.82
N LEU A 241 40.15 -3.44 19.44
CA LEU A 241 39.90 -2.54 18.31
C LEU A 241 40.48 -1.15 18.56
N ASP A 242 40.28 -0.62 19.77
CA ASP A 242 40.81 0.70 20.13
C ASP A 242 42.36 0.66 20.09
N SER A 243 43.01 -0.44 20.54
CA SER A 243 44.45 -0.62 20.39
C SER A 243 44.90 -0.70 18.92
N ILE A 244 44.11 -1.35 18.06
CA ILE A 244 44.39 -1.37 16.61
C ILE A 244 44.32 0.06 16.06
N HIS A 245 43.33 0.83 16.43
CA HIS A 245 43.16 2.19 15.92
C HIS A 245 44.25 3.16 16.39
N GLU A 246 44.71 3.02 17.65
CA GLU A 246 45.78 3.83 18.17
C GLU A 246 47.13 3.54 17.46
N GLU A 247 47.40 2.26 17.15
CA GLU A 247 48.65 1.85 16.52
C GLU A 247 48.60 1.91 14.98
N TYR A 248 47.45 1.66 14.40
CA TYR A 248 47.19 1.64 12.95
C TYR A 248 45.99 2.55 12.59
N PRO A 249 46.14 3.89 12.64
CA PRO A 249 45.04 4.82 12.42
C PRO A 249 44.34 4.66 11.05
N ASP A 250 45.13 4.25 10.05
CA ASP A 250 44.64 4.04 8.67
C ASP A 250 43.90 2.70 8.45
N TYR A 251 43.71 1.91 9.52
CA TYR A 251 43.00 0.64 9.42
C TYR A 251 41.49 0.83 9.20
N GLY A 252 41.05 0.78 7.93
CA GLY A 252 39.67 1.02 7.52
C GLY A 252 38.62 0.06 8.13
N GLY A 253 39.05 -1.06 8.69
CA GLY A 253 38.15 -2.03 9.34
C GLY A 253 37.70 -1.67 10.76
N TYR A 254 38.30 -0.67 11.39
CA TYR A 254 38.05 -0.32 12.79
C TYR A 254 36.58 0.05 13.05
N PHE A 255 36.08 1.04 12.34
CA PHE A 255 34.72 1.57 12.55
C PHE A 255 33.65 0.53 12.23
N LEU A 256 33.84 -0.27 11.17
CA LEU A 256 32.91 -1.34 10.81
C LEU A 256 32.80 -2.40 11.91
N LYS A 257 33.94 -2.87 12.39
CA LYS A 257 33.98 -3.87 13.46
C LYS A 257 33.43 -3.33 14.77
N LYS A 258 33.72 -2.06 15.08
CA LYS A 258 33.23 -1.41 16.30
C LYS A 258 31.71 -1.26 16.25
N ALA A 259 31.15 -0.86 15.11
CA ALA A 259 29.72 -0.76 14.91
C ALA A 259 29.05 -2.14 15.02
N ASP A 260 29.64 -3.19 14.43
CA ASP A 260 29.10 -4.55 14.53
C ASP A 260 29.07 -5.04 16.00
N VAL A 261 30.12 -4.77 16.78
CA VAL A 261 30.12 -5.11 18.21
C VAL A 261 29.01 -4.41 18.97
N PHE A 262 28.80 -3.12 18.75
CA PHE A 262 27.69 -2.37 19.37
C PHE A 262 26.32 -2.91 18.95
N SER A 263 26.16 -3.23 17.67
CA SER A 263 24.93 -3.82 17.15
C SER A 263 24.62 -5.17 17.82
N ARG A 264 25.62 -6.05 17.95
CA ARG A 264 25.51 -7.35 18.65
C ARG A 264 25.16 -7.23 20.13
N ARG A 265 25.58 -6.14 20.78
CA ARG A 265 25.20 -5.82 22.18
C ARG A 265 23.78 -5.28 22.30
N GLY A 266 23.09 -5.02 21.19
CA GLY A 266 21.81 -4.33 21.19
C GLY A 266 21.91 -2.81 21.41
N GLN A 267 23.10 -2.25 21.27
CA GLN A 267 23.40 -0.81 21.35
C GLN A 267 23.41 -0.23 19.93
N THR A 268 22.27 -0.33 19.26
CA THR A 268 22.16 0.01 17.83
C THR A 268 22.38 1.50 17.57
N SER A 269 21.96 2.37 18.50
CA SER A 269 22.18 3.82 18.39
C SER A 269 23.67 4.14 18.37
N GLU A 270 24.43 3.54 19.29
CA GLU A 270 25.90 3.72 19.38
C GLU A 270 26.62 3.16 18.16
N ALA A 271 26.12 2.05 17.59
CA ALA A 271 26.65 1.50 16.35
C ALA A 271 26.49 2.48 15.18
N LEU A 272 25.31 3.09 15.05
CA LEU A 272 25.04 4.10 14.03
C LEU A 272 25.88 5.36 14.23
N ASP A 273 26.06 5.82 15.49
CA ASP A 273 26.87 7.00 15.79
C ASP A 273 28.34 6.79 15.43
N VAL A 274 28.87 5.59 15.65
CA VAL A 274 30.27 5.21 15.26
C VAL A 274 30.42 5.31 13.73
N LEU A 275 29.43 4.83 12.96
CA LEU A 275 29.48 4.90 11.50
C LEU A 275 29.29 6.32 10.99
N LYS A 276 28.41 7.13 11.62
CA LYS A 276 28.24 8.55 11.32
C LYS A 276 29.56 9.31 11.50
N LEU A 277 30.29 9.01 12.61
CA LEU A 277 31.60 9.61 12.87
C LEU A 277 32.60 9.23 11.76
N ALA A 278 32.67 7.94 11.41
CA ALA A 278 33.56 7.45 10.36
C ALA A 278 33.30 8.13 8.99
N MET A 279 32.05 8.32 8.64
CA MET A 279 31.63 8.93 7.36
C MET A 279 31.99 10.42 7.30
N ARG A 280 31.97 11.15 8.42
CA ARG A 280 32.32 12.58 8.45
C ARG A 280 33.75 12.83 7.99
N ASP A 281 34.67 11.93 8.33
CA ASP A 281 36.11 12.08 8.04
C ASP A 281 36.49 11.42 6.71
N THR A 282 35.63 10.62 6.10
CA THR A 282 35.95 9.81 4.91
C THR A 282 35.09 10.11 3.66
N VAL A 283 34.34 11.21 3.66
CA VAL A 283 33.41 11.58 2.55
C VAL A 283 34.03 11.51 1.15
N GLN A 284 35.34 11.74 1.04
CA GLN A 284 36.06 11.75 -0.24
C GLN A 284 36.93 10.48 -0.45
N THR A 285 36.79 9.47 0.38
CA THR A 285 37.60 8.25 0.32
C THR A 285 36.82 7.07 -0.26
N GLU A 286 37.54 6.05 -0.72
CA GLU A 286 36.95 4.78 -1.16
C GLU A 286 36.21 4.03 -0.03
N LEU A 287 36.45 4.41 1.24
CA LEU A 287 35.85 3.79 2.41
C LEU A 287 34.42 4.25 2.68
N TYR A 288 34.04 5.46 2.21
CA TYR A 288 32.69 5.99 2.43
C TYR A 288 31.56 5.05 1.98
N PRO A 289 31.58 4.44 0.77
CA PRO A 289 30.53 3.51 0.37
C PRO A 289 30.39 2.29 1.27
N MET A 290 31.51 1.83 1.86
CA MET A 290 31.50 0.69 2.79
C MET A 290 30.81 1.05 4.11
N TYR A 291 31.11 2.24 4.65
CA TYR A 291 30.44 2.73 5.87
C TYR A 291 28.97 3.05 5.64
N ALA A 292 28.64 3.63 4.49
CA ALA A 292 27.26 3.90 4.09
C ALA A 292 26.43 2.61 3.99
N ALA A 293 26.97 1.57 3.37
CA ALA A 293 26.31 0.26 3.27
C ALA A 293 26.10 -0.39 4.65
N ALA A 294 27.13 -0.36 5.50
CA ALA A 294 27.04 -0.88 6.87
C ALA A 294 26.03 -0.07 7.72
N TYR A 295 25.99 1.25 7.52
CA TYR A 295 25.01 2.11 8.18
C TYR A 295 23.59 1.73 7.79
N GLU A 296 23.33 1.55 6.49
CA GLU A 296 22.01 1.15 5.95
C GLU A 296 21.58 -0.20 6.50
N GLU A 297 22.49 -1.20 6.52
CA GLU A 297 22.22 -2.53 7.04
C GLU A 297 21.79 -2.53 8.52
N ILE A 298 22.36 -1.63 9.33
CA ILE A 298 22.02 -1.50 10.76
C ILE A 298 20.79 -0.58 10.94
N ALA A 299 20.68 0.50 10.17
CA ALA A 299 19.65 1.51 10.34
C ALA A 299 18.25 0.98 9.95
N ILE A 300 18.14 0.20 8.87
CA ILE A 300 16.85 -0.33 8.41
C ILE A 300 16.15 -1.18 9.47
N PRO A 301 16.78 -2.23 10.05
CA PRO A 301 16.16 -2.99 11.14
C PRO A 301 15.83 -2.15 12.37
N TYR A 302 16.69 -1.18 12.68
CA TYR A 302 16.49 -0.29 13.83
C TYR A 302 15.29 0.64 13.64
N ILE A 303 15.13 1.22 12.45
CA ILE A 303 13.95 2.03 12.10
C ILE A 303 12.68 1.19 12.23
N LYS A 304 12.71 -0.04 11.73
CA LYS A 304 11.59 -0.98 11.85
C LYS A 304 11.25 -1.27 13.32
N GLU A 305 12.24 -1.53 14.15
CA GLU A 305 12.06 -1.72 15.59
C GLU A 305 11.43 -0.49 16.27
N LEU A 306 11.88 0.71 15.92
CA LEU A 306 11.31 1.97 16.42
C LEU A 306 9.84 2.13 16.01
N ILE A 307 9.50 1.73 14.80
CA ILE A 307 8.10 1.76 14.30
C ILE A 307 7.24 0.78 15.10
N GLU A 308 7.71 -0.45 15.32
CA GLU A 308 7.01 -1.47 16.11
C GLU A 308 6.79 -1.03 17.56
N ARG A 309 7.74 -0.31 18.13
CA ARG A 309 7.65 0.28 19.47
C ARG A 309 6.77 1.55 19.54
N GLY A 310 6.26 2.02 18.41
CA GLY A 310 5.46 3.24 18.33
C GLY A 310 6.25 4.56 18.46
N ALA A 311 7.57 4.51 18.35
CA ALA A 311 8.46 5.67 18.44
C ALA A 311 8.59 6.40 17.08
N SER A 312 7.45 6.79 16.48
CA SER A 312 7.38 7.32 15.10
C SER A 312 8.28 8.53 14.85
N GLY A 313 8.41 9.44 15.82
CA GLY A 313 9.27 10.63 15.68
C GLY A 313 10.76 10.27 15.59
N ARG A 314 11.22 9.28 16.36
CA ARG A 314 12.58 8.79 16.30
C ARG A 314 12.82 7.99 15.02
N ALA A 315 11.85 7.15 14.62
CA ALA A 315 11.92 6.40 13.37
C ALA A 315 12.03 7.35 12.16
N PHE A 316 11.27 8.44 12.16
CA PHE A 316 11.39 9.48 11.14
C PHE A 316 12.79 10.10 11.12
N GLY A 317 13.31 10.53 12.30
CA GLY A 317 14.65 11.11 12.38
C GLY A 317 15.76 10.20 11.86
N GLU A 318 15.71 8.90 12.19
CA GLU A 318 16.68 7.93 11.68
C GLU A 318 16.50 7.64 10.17
N SER A 319 15.26 7.68 9.65
CA SER A 319 15.01 7.57 8.20
C SER A 319 15.60 8.75 7.43
N VAL A 320 15.49 9.96 7.98
CA VAL A 320 16.10 11.18 7.41
C VAL A 320 17.62 11.04 7.38
N HIS A 321 18.23 10.60 8.49
CA HIS A 321 19.68 10.38 8.53
C HIS A 321 20.13 9.29 7.56
N LEU A 322 19.33 8.24 7.38
CA LEU A 322 19.60 7.21 6.37
C LEU A 322 19.63 7.82 4.95
N LEU A 323 18.69 8.73 4.65
CA LEU A 323 18.63 9.41 3.35
C LEU A 323 19.73 10.47 3.17
N GLU A 324 20.29 11.04 4.25
CA GLU A 324 21.48 11.86 4.19
C GLU A 324 22.72 11.04 3.78
N VAL A 325 22.80 9.79 4.23
CA VAL A 325 23.90 8.85 3.93
C VAL A 325 23.72 8.21 2.55
N ASN A 326 22.54 7.71 2.27
CA ASN A 326 22.16 7.13 0.98
C ASN A 326 20.84 7.73 0.47
N PRO A 327 20.89 8.84 -0.32
CA PRO A 327 19.68 9.50 -0.83
C PRO A 327 18.81 8.61 -1.73
N SER A 328 19.35 7.49 -2.20
CA SER A 328 18.65 6.53 -3.05
C SER A 328 18.22 5.26 -2.31
N SER A 329 18.32 5.22 -0.97
CA SER A 329 17.86 4.08 -0.19
C SER A 329 16.35 3.91 -0.37
N TYR A 330 15.93 2.78 -0.94
CA TYR A 330 14.53 2.48 -1.21
C TYR A 330 13.74 2.39 0.10
N GLU A 331 14.25 1.61 1.06
CA GLU A 331 13.65 1.45 2.38
C GLU A 331 13.66 2.78 3.16
N GLY A 332 14.75 3.54 3.06
CA GLY A 332 14.85 4.86 3.67
C GLY A 332 13.75 5.80 3.20
N LEU A 333 13.48 5.85 1.91
CA LEU A 333 12.39 6.63 1.31
C LEU A 333 11.02 6.11 1.76
N GLN A 334 10.82 4.80 1.77
CA GLN A 334 9.57 4.19 2.23
C GLN A 334 9.26 4.56 3.69
N TYR A 335 10.25 4.46 4.58
CA TYR A 335 10.07 4.79 5.98
C TYR A 335 9.91 6.30 6.21
N ALA A 336 10.70 7.15 5.54
CA ALA A 336 10.57 8.59 5.67
C ALA A 336 9.18 9.07 5.22
N ILE A 337 8.68 8.57 4.09
CA ILE A 337 7.34 8.85 3.59
C ILE A 337 6.27 8.34 4.56
N GLY A 338 6.36 7.08 5.00
CA GLY A 338 5.39 6.47 5.89
C GLY A 338 5.34 7.13 7.28
N MET A 339 6.50 7.56 7.79
CA MET A 339 6.56 8.24 9.09
C MET A 339 6.15 9.70 9.01
N SER A 340 6.45 10.42 7.93
CA SER A 340 5.95 11.77 7.72
C SER A 340 4.43 11.79 7.61
N ASP A 341 3.83 10.80 6.96
CA ASP A 341 2.38 10.62 6.92
C ASP A 341 1.79 10.41 8.32
N ARG A 342 2.35 9.45 9.06
CA ARG A 342 1.89 9.12 10.42
C ARG A 342 2.04 10.27 11.43
N LEU A 343 2.94 11.20 11.16
CA LEU A 343 3.22 12.38 12.01
C LEU A 343 2.55 13.64 11.49
N ASP A 344 1.67 13.56 10.49
CA ASP A 344 1.02 14.68 9.82
C ASP A 344 1.99 15.75 9.28
N ARG A 345 3.21 15.34 8.88
CA ARG A 345 4.26 16.19 8.32
C ARG A 345 4.14 16.23 6.80
N HIS A 346 3.14 16.91 6.32
CA HIS A 346 2.77 16.88 4.89
C HIS A 346 3.86 17.44 3.95
N GLU A 347 4.55 18.51 4.35
CA GLU A 347 5.64 19.09 3.56
C GLU A 347 6.81 18.10 3.37
N ASP A 348 7.18 17.38 4.43
CA ASP A 348 8.21 16.35 4.35
C ASP A 348 7.77 15.16 3.51
N TYR A 349 6.50 14.75 3.68
CA TYR A 349 5.92 13.69 2.84
C TYR A 349 6.05 14.02 1.35
N ASP A 350 5.62 15.21 0.95
CA ASP A 350 5.65 15.64 -0.45
C ASP A 350 7.09 15.76 -0.97
N ALA A 351 8.03 16.23 -0.14
CA ALA A 351 9.44 16.31 -0.49
C ALA A 351 10.04 14.91 -0.72
N TYR A 352 9.81 13.96 0.18
CA TYR A 352 10.35 12.60 0.03
C TYR A 352 9.65 11.80 -1.08
N VAL A 353 8.36 11.99 -1.29
CA VAL A 353 7.66 11.39 -2.44
C VAL A 353 8.24 11.93 -3.75
N SER A 354 8.48 13.24 -3.84
CA SER A 354 9.11 13.86 -5.02
C SER A 354 10.52 13.32 -5.26
N GLN A 355 11.32 13.17 -4.20
CA GLN A 355 12.64 12.53 -4.26
C GLN A 355 12.55 11.09 -4.75
N ALA A 356 11.67 10.30 -4.16
CA ALA A 356 11.45 8.90 -4.53
C ALA A 356 11.03 8.76 -6.00
N ARG A 357 10.13 9.59 -6.46
CA ARG A 357 9.68 9.62 -7.86
C ARG A 357 10.76 10.04 -8.86
N SER A 358 11.70 10.88 -8.43
CA SER A 358 12.84 11.26 -9.29
C SER A 358 13.84 10.12 -9.47
N ILE A 359 13.97 9.23 -8.47
CA ILE A 359 14.92 8.11 -8.45
C ILE A 359 14.26 6.84 -9.01
N TYR A 360 12.99 6.58 -8.63
CA TYR A 360 12.21 5.41 -9.00
C TYR A 360 10.93 5.81 -9.75
N PRO A 361 11.04 6.33 -10.98
CA PRO A 361 9.90 6.90 -11.72
C PRO A 361 8.80 5.90 -12.08
N GLU A 362 9.12 4.61 -12.17
CA GLU A 362 8.18 3.55 -12.57
C GLU A 362 7.68 2.71 -11.39
N ASP A 363 8.12 3.03 -10.18
CA ASP A 363 7.73 2.29 -8.99
C ASP A 363 6.28 2.62 -8.59
N ILE A 364 5.44 1.59 -8.56
CA ILE A 364 4.00 1.72 -8.31
C ILE A 364 3.71 2.25 -6.90
N ASP A 365 4.47 1.82 -5.89
CA ASP A 365 4.25 2.27 -4.52
C ASP A 365 4.47 3.78 -4.38
N PHE A 366 5.51 4.31 -5.02
CA PHE A 366 5.77 5.75 -5.01
C PHE A 366 4.80 6.53 -5.91
N ILE A 367 4.29 5.93 -6.99
CA ILE A 367 3.22 6.51 -7.79
C ILE A 367 1.95 6.65 -6.95
N VAL A 368 1.56 5.63 -6.22
CA VAL A 368 0.39 5.66 -5.31
C VAL A 368 0.56 6.71 -4.22
N LYS A 369 1.76 6.82 -3.61
CA LYS A 369 2.05 7.85 -2.61
C LYS A 369 2.00 9.26 -3.18
N GLN A 370 2.41 9.44 -4.43
CA GLN A 370 2.28 10.74 -5.10
C GLN A 370 0.81 11.08 -5.39
N ALA A 371 0.00 10.10 -5.77
CA ALA A 371 -1.43 10.32 -5.92
C ALA A 371 -2.08 10.72 -4.58
N ALA A 372 -1.66 10.11 -3.46
CA ALA A 372 -2.11 10.51 -2.12
C ALA A 372 -1.71 11.96 -1.77
N SER A 373 -0.52 12.43 -2.20
CA SER A 373 -0.12 13.84 -2.08
C SER A 373 -1.08 14.77 -2.83
N TYR A 374 -1.43 14.45 -4.07
CA TYR A 374 -2.42 15.20 -4.82
C TYR A 374 -3.82 15.17 -4.18
N SER A 375 -4.20 14.03 -3.64
CA SER A 375 -5.48 13.85 -2.95
C SER A 375 -5.62 14.77 -1.73
N ARG A 376 -4.57 14.95 -0.93
CA ARG A 376 -4.55 15.88 0.22
C ARG A 376 -4.78 17.34 -0.18
N THR A 377 -4.34 17.73 -1.37
CA THR A 377 -4.55 19.07 -1.91
C THR A 377 -5.85 19.19 -2.71
N GLU A 378 -6.72 18.18 -2.62
CA GLU A 378 -7.99 18.08 -3.36
C GLU A 378 -7.81 18.09 -4.89
N ASP A 379 -6.62 17.83 -5.40
CA ASP A 379 -6.33 17.72 -6.84
C ASP A 379 -6.54 16.27 -7.32
N TYR A 380 -7.76 15.79 -7.11
CA TYR A 380 -8.13 14.41 -7.44
C TYR A 380 -7.98 14.09 -8.93
N ARG A 381 -8.11 15.08 -9.79
CA ARG A 381 -7.92 14.92 -11.23
C ARG A 381 -6.50 14.49 -11.55
N ARG A 382 -5.49 15.20 -10.99
CA ARG A 382 -4.08 14.79 -11.19
C ARG A 382 -3.78 13.44 -10.59
N ALA A 383 -4.38 13.10 -9.46
CA ALA A 383 -4.22 11.77 -8.86
C ALA A 383 -4.77 10.68 -9.78
N VAL A 384 -5.98 10.84 -10.30
CA VAL A 384 -6.62 9.91 -11.24
C VAL A 384 -5.81 9.80 -12.55
N ASP A 385 -5.39 10.92 -13.13
CA ASP A 385 -4.61 10.96 -14.38
C ASP A 385 -3.23 10.29 -14.22
N LEU A 386 -2.64 10.35 -13.02
CA LEU A 386 -1.38 9.68 -12.68
C LEU A 386 -1.53 8.16 -12.56
N LEU A 387 -2.60 7.71 -11.89
CA LEU A 387 -2.81 6.29 -11.58
C LEU A 387 -3.37 5.50 -12.78
N ARG A 388 -4.24 6.11 -13.59
CA ARG A 388 -4.97 5.43 -14.66
C ARG A 388 -4.08 4.70 -15.67
N PRO A 389 -2.98 5.29 -16.19
CA PRO A 389 -2.10 4.60 -17.14
C PRO A 389 -1.43 3.36 -16.56
N GLN A 390 -1.16 3.35 -15.26
CA GLN A 390 -0.47 2.23 -14.59
C GLN A 390 -1.35 0.98 -14.49
N LEU A 391 -2.68 1.15 -14.48
CA LEU A 391 -3.62 0.04 -14.42
C LEU A 391 -3.68 -0.80 -15.69
N ASP A 392 -3.22 -0.26 -16.82
CA ASP A 392 -3.14 -1.02 -18.06
C ASP A 392 -1.98 -2.05 -18.00
N ASP A 393 -0.91 -1.74 -17.26
CA ASP A 393 0.25 -2.60 -17.07
C ASP A 393 0.12 -3.48 -15.79
N TYR A 394 -0.56 -2.99 -14.76
CA TYR A 394 -0.69 -3.63 -13.44
C TYR A 394 -2.14 -3.73 -12.95
N PRO A 395 -3.05 -4.39 -13.71
CA PRO A 395 -4.49 -4.42 -13.40
C PRO A 395 -4.82 -5.19 -12.11
N ASP A 396 -3.95 -6.10 -11.67
CA ASP A 396 -4.14 -6.95 -10.49
C ASP A 396 -3.43 -6.40 -9.23
N ASN A 397 -2.90 -5.19 -9.28
CA ASN A 397 -2.26 -4.57 -8.11
C ASN A 397 -3.32 -3.94 -7.20
N ASP A 398 -3.65 -4.60 -6.09
CA ASP A 398 -4.70 -4.18 -5.16
C ASP A 398 -4.46 -2.74 -4.63
N GLY A 399 -3.21 -2.36 -4.35
CA GLY A 399 -2.86 -1.03 -3.85
C GLY A 399 -3.13 0.07 -4.89
N LEU A 400 -2.78 -0.18 -6.14
CA LEU A 400 -3.01 0.72 -7.25
C LEU A 400 -4.50 0.83 -7.58
N VAL A 401 -5.22 -0.30 -7.66
CA VAL A 401 -6.66 -0.34 -7.90
C VAL A 401 -7.41 0.38 -6.78
N GLY A 402 -7.03 0.14 -5.51
CA GLY A 402 -7.62 0.80 -4.36
C GLY A 402 -7.41 2.31 -4.38
N ALA A 403 -6.19 2.77 -4.61
CA ALA A 403 -5.87 4.20 -4.70
C ALA A 403 -6.59 4.88 -5.88
N PHE A 404 -6.70 4.21 -7.02
CA PHE A 404 -7.44 4.72 -8.18
C PHE A 404 -8.93 4.82 -7.88
N ALA A 405 -9.51 3.81 -7.24
CA ALA A 405 -10.92 3.79 -6.86
C ALA A 405 -11.24 4.93 -5.87
N GLU A 406 -10.43 5.10 -4.82
CA GLU A 406 -10.59 6.15 -3.82
C GLU A 406 -10.50 7.56 -4.44
N ASN A 407 -9.46 7.82 -5.23
CA ASN A 407 -9.31 9.13 -5.88
C ASN A 407 -10.41 9.39 -6.92
N SER A 408 -10.88 8.35 -7.61
CA SER A 408 -12.00 8.45 -8.56
C SER A 408 -13.32 8.72 -7.83
N GLU A 409 -13.55 8.13 -6.66
CA GLU A 409 -14.69 8.44 -5.80
C GLU A 409 -14.68 9.91 -5.38
N LEU A 410 -13.55 10.38 -4.81
CA LEU A 410 -13.40 11.77 -4.37
C LEU A 410 -13.57 12.76 -5.53
N MET A 411 -12.99 12.46 -6.69
CA MET A 411 -13.18 13.24 -7.92
C MET A 411 -14.65 13.26 -8.36
N ALA A 412 -15.34 12.13 -8.32
CA ALA A 412 -16.75 12.07 -8.66
C ALA A 412 -17.59 12.90 -7.69
N LEU A 413 -17.34 12.84 -6.38
CA LEU A 413 -18.01 13.65 -5.37
C LEU A 413 -17.74 15.15 -5.57
N GLN A 414 -16.51 15.53 -5.93
CA GLN A 414 -16.16 16.91 -6.28
C GLN A 414 -16.96 17.38 -7.52
N LEU A 415 -16.98 16.59 -8.59
CA LEU A 415 -17.73 16.92 -9.82
C LEU A 415 -19.23 17.06 -9.55
N ILE A 416 -19.78 16.27 -8.61
CA ILE A 416 -21.17 16.45 -8.20
C ILE A 416 -21.40 17.81 -7.53
N LYS A 417 -20.48 18.26 -6.66
CA LYS A 417 -20.52 19.59 -6.03
C LYS A 417 -20.35 20.71 -7.06
N GLU A 418 -19.54 20.48 -8.08
CA GLU A 418 -19.33 21.40 -9.21
C GLU A 418 -20.50 21.37 -10.21
N HIS A 419 -21.54 20.59 -9.93
CA HIS A 419 -22.72 20.41 -10.76
C HIS A 419 -22.48 19.75 -12.13
N GLU A 420 -21.49 18.85 -12.19
CA GLU A 420 -21.14 18.03 -13.35
C GLU A 420 -21.41 16.53 -13.11
N PRO A 421 -22.66 16.12 -12.85
CA PRO A 421 -22.95 14.72 -12.51
C PRO A 421 -22.71 13.74 -13.67
N ASP A 422 -22.80 14.18 -14.93
CA ASP A 422 -22.48 13.32 -16.09
C ASP A 422 -20.98 12.98 -16.11
N SER A 423 -20.12 13.96 -15.83
CA SER A 423 -18.68 13.76 -15.68
C SER A 423 -18.36 12.84 -14.48
N ALA A 424 -19.05 13.01 -13.36
CA ALA A 424 -18.91 12.15 -12.18
C ALA A 424 -19.27 10.68 -12.49
N ILE A 425 -20.33 10.43 -13.24
CA ILE A 425 -20.70 9.08 -13.68
C ILE A 425 -19.60 8.48 -14.55
N ALA A 426 -19.07 9.24 -15.51
CA ALA A 426 -18.02 8.75 -16.41
C ALA A 426 -16.73 8.36 -15.64
N VAL A 427 -16.34 9.16 -14.63
CA VAL A 427 -15.21 8.84 -13.76
C VAL A 427 -15.47 7.56 -12.95
N ALA A 428 -16.63 7.48 -12.31
CA ALA A 428 -17.01 6.29 -11.53
C ALA A 428 -17.10 5.04 -12.41
N ASP A 429 -17.65 5.14 -13.64
CA ASP A 429 -17.74 4.02 -14.58
C ASP A 429 -16.34 3.54 -14.99
N THR A 430 -15.40 4.46 -15.21
CA THR A 430 -14.04 4.10 -15.55
C THR A 430 -13.36 3.35 -14.40
N ALA A 431 -13.56 3.78 -13.16
CA ALA A 431 -12.99 3.11 -11.99
C ALA A 431 -13.64 1.74 -11.72
N LEU A 432 -14.94 1.62 -11.94
CA LEU A 432 -15.68 0.36 -11.80
C LEU A 432 -15.29 -0.72 -12.83
N LEU A 433 -14.55 -0.38 -13.88
CA LEU A 433 -13.95 -1.39 -14.78
C LEU A 433 -12.86 -2.22 -14.09
N PHE A 434 -12.21 -1.67 -13.07
CA PHE A 434 -11.13 -2.31 -12.32
C PHE A 434 -11.60 -2.89 -10.98
N ASP A 435 -12.62 -2.29 -10.37
CA ASP A 435 -13.26 -2.78 -9.14
C ASP A 435 -14.78 -2.68 -9.28
N GLU A 436 -15.38 -3.66 -9.95
CA GLU A 436 -16.81 -3.69 -10.32
C GLU A 436 -17.75 -3.59 -9.11
N ASN A 437 -17.32 -4.08 -7.96
CA ASN A 437 -18.13 -4.16 -6.75
C ASN A 437 -17.75 -3.11 -5.69
N ASN A 438 -16.98 -2.10 -6.03
CA ASN A 438 -16.61 -1.05 -5.09
C ASN A 438 -17.84 -0.29 -4.61
N GLU A 439 -18.17 -0.47 -3.34
CA GLU A 439 -19.39 0.07 -2.74
C GLU A 439 -19.39 1.61 -2.73
N SER A 440 -18.25 2.24 -2.48
CA SER A 440 -18.10 3.71 -2.46
C SER A 440 -18.26 4.32 -3.84
N LEU A 441 -17.65 3.74 -4.87
CA LEU A 441 -17.83 4.18 -6.26
C LEU A 441 -19.28 4.02 -6.73
N LEU A 442 -19.93 2.92 -6.36
CA LEU A 442 -21.35 2.70 -6.65
C LEU A 442 -22.23 3.72 -5.95
N LEU A 443 -21.88 4.10 -4.69
CA LEU A 443 -22.57 5.14 -3.95
C LEU A 443 -22.39 6.50 -4.65
N ALA A 444 -21.16 6.88 -4.99
CA ALA A 444 -20.87 8.13 -5.70
C ALA A 444 -21.61 8.22 -7.03
N LYS A 445 -21.59 7.14 -7.83
CA LYS A 445 -22.35 7.04 -9.07
C LYS A 445 -23.85 7.20 -8.85
N GLY A 446 -24.38 6.55 -7.80
CA GLY A 446 -25.79 6.69 -7.42
C GLY A 446 -26.14 8.10 -7.00
N THR A 447 -25.26 8.78 -6.26
CA THR A 447 -25.40 10.19 -5.85
C THR A 447 -25.41 11.13 -7.07
N ALA A 448 -24.58 10.85 -8.08
CA ALA A 448 -24.61 11.59 -9.34
C ALA A 448 -25.96 11.44 -10.07
N TYR A 449 -26.53 10.22 -10.12
CA TYR A 449 -27.86 10.00 -10.67
C TYR A 449 -28.95 10.70 -9.84
N GLU A 450 -28.81 10.76 -8.53
CA GLU A 450 -29.75 11.50 -7.68
C GLU A 450 -29.70 13.00 -7.96
N ALA A 451 -28.51 13.58 -8.14
CA ALA A 451 -28.35 14.98 -8.56
C ALA A 451 -28.99 15.28 -9.92
N MET A 452 -29.15 14.26 -10.76
CA MET A 452 -29.87 14.35 -12.03
C MET A 452 -31.38 14.07 -11.91
N HIS A 453 -31.91 13.86 -10.70
CA HIS A 453 -33.27 13.42 -10.42
C HIS A 453 -33.65 12.06 -11.05
N ARG A 454 -32.66 11.25 -11.38
CA ARG A 454 -32.85 9.87 -11.88
C ARG A 454 -32.91 8.89 -10.73
N TYR A 455 -33.99 8.96 -9.96
CA TYR A 455 -34.13 8.21 -8.70
C TYR A 455 -34.15 6.70 -8.86
N ASP A 456 -34.56 6.18 -10.03
CA ASP A 456 -34.48 4.75 -10.37
C ASP A 456 -33.03 4.24 -10.42
N SER A 457 -32.17 4.97 -11.12
CA SER A 457 -30.75 4.68 -11.23
C SER A 457 -30.04 4.93 -9.91
N ALA A 458 -30.37 6.03 -9.22
CA ALA A 458 -29.83 6.34 -7.89
C ALA A 458 -30.08 5.20 -6.89
N TYR A 459 -31.36 4.76 -6.79
CA TYR A 459 -31.73 3.62 -5.96
C TYR A 459 -30.97 2.34 -6.33
N PHE A 460 -30.85 2.04 -7.62
CA PHE A 460 -30.20 0.82 -8.11
C PHE A 460 -28.74 0.74 -7.67
N TYR A 461 -28.02 1.86 -7.72
CA TYR A 461 -26.60 1.90 -7.35
C TYR A 461 -26.39 2.08 -5.84
N GLN A 462 -27.07 3.07 -5.20
CA GLN A 462 -26.84 3.39 -3.78
C GLN A 462 -27.22 2.24 -2.84
N ARG A 463 -28.27 1.45 -3.14
CA ARG A 463 -28.70 0.32 -2.29
C ARG A 463 -27.65 -0.78 -2.12
N LYS A 464 -26.58 -0.76 -2.93
CA LYS A 464 -25.49 -1.74 -2.83
C LYS A 464 -24.47 -1.38 -1.76
N TYR A 465 -24.46 -0.13 -1.35
CA TYR A 465 -23.59 0.36 -0.27
C TYR A 465 -24.07 -0.16 1.08
N LYS A 466 -23.11 -0.52 1.94
CA LYS A 466 -23.37 -1.00 3.30
C LYS A 466 -22.88 0.05 4.30
N PRO A 467 -23.78 0.86 4.86
CA PRO A 467 -23.42 1.89 5.82
C PRO A 467 -22.94 1.30 7.14
N GLY A 468 -22.17 2.08 7.89
CA GLY A 468 -21.83 1.78 9.28
C GLY A 468 -23.07 1.69 10.18
N ILE A 469 -22.92 1.09 11.37
CA ILE A 469 -24.04 0.84 12.30
C ILE A 469 -24.76 2.14 12.67
N GLU A 470 -24.02 3.25 12.85
CA GLU A 470 -24.59 4.54 13.24
C GLU A 470 -25.40 5.19 12.13
N GLU A 471 -25.06 4.97 10.87
CA GLU A 471 -25.71 5.57 9.70
C GLU A 471 -26.77 4.66 9.10
N ALA A 472 -26.85 3.40 9.50
CA ALA A 472 -27.67 2.39 8.86
C ALA A 472 -29.15 2.74 8.80
N GLU A 473 -29.71 3.40 9.84
CA GLU A 473 -31.12 3.78 9.91
C GLU A 473 -31.42 5.00 9.02
N SER A 474 -30.56 6.02 9.03
CA SER A 474 -30.70 7.21 8.18
C SER A 474 -30.53 6.82 6.70
N PHE A 475 -29.53 6.02 6.42
CA PHE A 475 -29.30 5.53 5.06
C PHE A 475 -30.45 4.67 4.54
N LYS A 476 -31.02 3.81 5.39
CA LYS A 476 -32.22 3.02 5.01
C LYS A 476 -33.37 3.94 4.64
N ARG A 477 -33.66 5.00 5.45
CA ARG A 477 -34.72 5.98 5.15
C ARG A 477 -34.43 6.69 3.82
N HIS A 478 -33.18 7.08 3.58
CA HIS A 478 -32.78 7.66 2.31
C HIS A 478 -33.06 6.74 1.12
N ILE A 479 -32.64 5.47 1.20
CA ILE A 479 -32.88 4.45 0.16
C ILE A 479 -34.38 4.21 -0.05
N ASP A 480 -35.17 4.13 1.01
CA ASP A 480 -36.63 4.03 0.90
C ASP A 480 -37.24 5.28 0.25
N GLY A 481 -36.69 6.46 0.52
CA GLY A 481 -37.04 7.71 -0.15
C GLY A 481 -36.74 7.71 -1.64
N LEU A 482 -35.54 7.22 -2.04
CA LEU A 482 -35.16 7.05 -3.44
C LEU A 482 -36.11 6.06 -4.14
N LEU A 483 -36.35 4.92 -3.51
CA LEU A 483 -37.28 3.91 -4.04
C LEU A 483 -38.69 4.50 -4.27
N SER A 484 -39.21 5.23 -3.29
CA SER A 484 -40.52 5.85 -3.37
C SER A 484 -40.64 6.86 -4.53
N ARG A 485 -39.53 7.57 -4.82
CA ARG A 485 -39.46 8.51 -5.96
C ARG A 485 -39.18 7.83 -7.30
N SER A 486 -38.64 6.61 -7.28
CA SER A 486 -38.29 5.84 -8.47
C SER A 486 -39.45 5.15 -9.14
N TYR A 487 -40.61 5.00 -8.45
CA TYR A 487 -41.77 4.33 -9.02
C TYR A 487 -42.28 5.04 -10.25
N ARG A 488 -42.51 4.27 -11.30
CA ARG A 488 -43.05 4.77 -12.58
C ARG A 488 -44.54 5.08 -12.53
N ASN A 489 -45.23 4.49 -11.59
CA ASN A 489 -46.68 4.64 -11.44
C ASN A 489 -47.01 4.98 -10.00
N GLU A 490 -47.82 5.99 -9.79
CA GLU A 490 -48.28 6.45 -8.49
C GLU A 490 -49.80 6.66 -8.54
N ILE A 491 -50.52 6.22 -7.52
CA ILE A 491 -51.93 6.46 -7.34
C ILE A 491 -52.09 7.29 -6.07
N SER A 492 -52.82 8.38 -6.13
CA SER A 492 -53.15 9.13 -4.94
C SER A 492 -54.67 9.29 -4.80
N LEU A 493 -55.13 9.22 -3.56
CA LEU A 493 -56.50 9.53 -3.17
C LEU A 493 -56.42 10.71 -2.20
N GLU A 494 -57.24 11.72 -2.49
CA GLU A 494 -57.25 12.93 -1.69
C GLU A 494 -58.71 13.24 -1.32
N TYR A 495 -58.92 13.74 -0.11
CA TYR A 495 -60.19 14.24 0.36
C TYR A 495 -59.97 15.58 0.99
N LEU A 496 -60.73 16.58 0.50
CA LEU A 496 -60.74 17.93 1.03
C LEU A 496 -62.15 18.29 1.47
N GLN A 497 -62.30 18.87 2.66
CA GLN A 497 -63.54 19.40 3.13
C GLN A 497 -63.33 20.86 3.53
N GLY A 498 -64.16 21.72 2.95
CA GLY A 498 -64.16 23.14 3.29
C GLY A 498 -65.53 23.51 3.90
N ARG A 499 -65.49 24.36 4.92
CA ARG A 499 -66.68 24.96 5.53
C ARG A 499 -66.63 26.48 5.33
N TYR A 500 -67.65 27.03 4.69
CA TYR A 500 -67.66 28.43 4.35
C TYR A 500 -68.61 29.17 5.31
N GLY A 501 -68.08 30.14 5.99
CA GLY A 501 -68.55 31.11 6.95
C GLY A 501 -70.04 31.18 7.32
N GLU A 502 -70.64 32.31 7.06
CA GLU A 502 -71.99 32.65 7.55
C GLU A 502 -73.13 31.74 7.06
N GLU A 503 -72.92 30.99 5.98
CA GLU A 503 -73.94 30.13 5.41
C GLU A 503 -73.82 28.65 5.77
N ASP A 504 -72.79 28.29 6.58
CA ASP A 504 -72.53 26.94 7.06
C ASP A 504 -72.47 25.87 5.92
N VAL A 505 -72.06 26.31 4.74
CA VAL A 505 -71.98 25.45 3.54
C VAL A 505 -70.76 24.57 3.60
N ILE A 506 -71.00 23.27 3.60
CA ILE A 506 -69.94 22.28 3.53
C ILE A 506 -69.72 21.89 2.07
N THR A 507 -68.47 22.00 1.61
CA THR A 507 -68.02 21.50 0.33
C THR A 507 -67.01 20.41 0.55
N SER A 508 -67.20 19.26 -0.03
CA SER A 508 -66.32 18.13 0.01
C SER A 508 -65.83 17.79 -1.40
N VAL A 509 -64.55 17.61 -1.58
CA VAL A 509 -63.90 17.19 -2.82
C VAL A 509 -63.13 15.90 -2.59
N ALA A 510 -63.51 14.84 -3.26
CA ALA A 510 -62.75 13.60 -3.35
C ALA A 510 -62.02 13.55 -4.69
N SER A 511 -60.76 13.30 -4.67
CA SER A 511 -59.92 13.21 -5.87
C SER A 511 -59.19 11.89 -5.93
N ALA A 512 -59.15 11.31 -7.14
CA ALA A 512 -58.31 10.18 -7.44
C ALA A 512 -57.36 10.53 -8.59
N SER A 513 -56.07 10.35 -8.43
CA SER A 513 -55.11 10.62 -9.49
C SER A 513 -54.20 9.44 -9.75
N TYR A 514 -53.82 9.30 -11.00
CA TYR A 514 -52.83 8.37 -11.50
C TYR A 514 -51.72 9.16 -12.17
N ILE A 515 -50.48 8.94 -11.72
CA ILE A 515 -49.28 9.58 -12.24
C ILE A 515 -48.40 8.51 -12.85
N ARG A 516 -47.95 8.72 -14.08
CA ARG A 516 -46.97 7.90 -14.77
C ARG A 516 -45.73 8.74 -15.07
N LYS A 517 -44.58 8.27 -14.57
CA LYS A 517 -43.30 8.95 -14.71
C LYS A 517 -42.37 8.17 -15.64
N ASN A 518 -41.56 8.87 -16.40
CA ASN A 518 -40.35 8.36 -17.03
C ASN A 518 -39.22 9.42 -16.84
N ALA A 519 -38.04 9.19 -17.41
CA ALA A 519 -36.87 10.05 -17.21
C ALA A 519 -37.14 11.54 -17.55
N TYR A 520 -37.99 11.81 -18.54
CA TYR A 520 -38.23 13.17 -19.05
C TYR A 520 -39.68 13.63 -18.96
N ASN A 521 -40.63 12.72 -18.75
CA ASN A 521 -42.03 13.05 -18.79
C ASN A 521 -42.76 12.54 -17.55
N LEU A 522 -43.73 13.35 -17.08
CA LEU A 522 -44.68 12.98 -16.06
C LEU A 522 -46.08 13.23 -16.63
N PHE A 523 -46.89 12.20 -16.68
CA PHE A 523 -48.27 12.26 -17.12
C PHE A 523 -49.19 12.09 -15.90
N THR A 524 -50.14 12.98 -15.73
CA THR A 524 -51.12 12.93 -14.65
C THR A 524 -52.52 12.83 -15.24
N GLY A 525 -53.28 11.87 -14.78
CA GLY A 525 -54.74 11.83 -14.97
C GLY A 525 -55.40 11.96 -13.61
N ARG A 526 -56.36 12.86 -13.46
CA ARG A 526 -57.07 13.12 -12.21
C ARG A 526 -58.57 13.22 -12.42
N ILE A 527 -59.35 12.62 -11.53
CA ILE A 527 -60.78 12.73 -11.44
C ILE A 527 -61.08 13.40 -10.11
N ASN A 528 -61.78 14.51 -10.16
CA ASN A 528 -62.28 15.24 -8.99
C ASN A 528 -63.77 15.10 -8.91
N TYR A 529 -64.27 14.71 -7.75
CA TYR A 529 -65.69 14.65 -7.42
C TYR A 529 -65.97 15.63 -6.28
N ALA A 530 -66.82 16.62 -6.52
CA ALA A 530 -67.17 17.59 -5.51
C ALA A 530 -68.65 17.44 -5.14
N GLY A 531 -68.90 17.43 -3.83
CA GLY A 531 -70.23 17.52 -3.29
C GLY A 531 -70.37 18.82 -2.49
N ARG A 532 -71.42 19.59 -2.71
CA ARG A 532 -71.78 20.76 -1.95
C ARG A 532 -73.14 20.57 -1.32
N ASP A 533 -73.20 20.73 0.00
CA ASP A 533 -74.43 20.82 0.71
C ASP A 533 -75.00 22.23 0.52
N GLY A 534 -76.21 22.31 0.00
CA GLY A 534 -76.88 23.56 -0.28
C GLY A 534 -77.95 23.93 0.74
N SER A 535 -78.07 23.15 1.79
CA SER A 535 -79.08 23.43 2.82
C SER A 535 -78.57 24.40 3.89
N THR A 536 -79.04 25.58 3.90
CA THR A 536 -79.11 26.36 5.13
C THR A 536 -80.22 25.84 6.01
N SER A 537 -79.89 25.45 7.24
CA SER A 537 -80.89 24.96 8.18
C SER A 537 -81.98 26.07 8.42
N GLY A 538 -83.06 25.97 7.74
CA GLY A 538 -84.26 26.78 7.98
C GLY A 538 -84.41 28.10 7.21
N GLY A 539 -83.61 28.30 6.16
CA GLY A 539 -83.69 29.52 5.35
C GLY A 539 -84.69 29.44 4.21
N ASP A 540 -85.15 30.60 3.75
CA ASP A 540 -85.95 30.75 2.54
C ASP A 540 -85.22 30.15 1.31
N PRO A 541 -85.92 29.66 0.30
CA PRO A 541 -85.33 29.17 -0.93
C PRO A 541 -84.27 30.11 -1.59
N GLU A 542 -84.38 31.40 -1.28
CA GLU A 542 -83.47 32.45 -1.74
C GLU A 542 -82.08 32.38 -1.15
N ASP A 543 -81.97 31.81 0.04
CA ASP A 543 -80.72 31.74 0.77
C ASP A 543 -80.01 30.40 0.54
N GLN A 544 -80.60 29.50 -0.22
CA GLN A 544 -79.97 28.23 -0.59
C GLN A 544 -78.93 28.44 -1.68
N VAL A 545 -77.70 28.28 -1.38
CA VAL A 545 -76.62 28.15 -2.36
C VAL A 545 -76.89 26.89 -3.16
N SER A 546 -76.71 26.94 -4.51
CA SER A 546 -77.02 25.77 -5.36
C SER A 546 -76.12 24.57 -4.95
N GLY A 547 -76.74 23.66 -4.19
CA GLY A 547 -76.10 22.38 -3.83
C GLY A 547 -76.02 21.43 -4.99
N GLY A 548 -75.34 20.32 -4.82
CA GLY A 548 -75.29 19.24 -5.80
C GLY A 548 -73.90 18.65 -5.96
N VAL A 549 -73.67 17.95 -7.05
CA VAL A 549 -72.50 17.19 -7.38
C VAL A 549 -71.78 17.75 -8.60
N GLY A 550 -70.46 17.90 -8.53
CA GLY A 550 -69.60 18.28 -9.65
C GLY A 550 -68.55 17.17 -9.95
N LEU A 551 -68.24 17.03 -11.20
CA LEU A 551 -67.23 16.12 -11.68
C LEU A 551 -66.27 16.86 -12.61
N GLN A 552 -64.96 16.65 -12.42
CA GLN A 552 -63.88 17.17 -13.28
C GLN A 552 -62.96 16.07 -13.70
N LEU A 553 -62.60 16.06 -14.97
CA LEU A 553 -61.52 15.24 -15.54
C LEU A 553 -60.36 16.17 -15.88
N GLN A 554 -59.18 15.88 -15.36
CA GLN A 554 -57.98 16.67 -15.55
C GLN A 554 -56.84 15.79 -16.06
N GLY A 555 -56.11 16.30 -17.07
CA GLY A 555 -54.87 15.72 -17.56
C GLY A 555 -53.76 16.71 -17.44
N GLY A 556 -52.58 16.21 -17.11
CA GLY A 556 -51.32 16.98 -17.04
C GLY A 556 -50.20 16.27 -17.77
N TRP A 557 -49.37 17.04 -18.42
CA TRP A 557 -48.11 16.57 -18.99
C TRP A 557 -47.01 17.54 -18.63
N GLU A 558 -46.00 17.06 -17.87
CA GLU A 558 -44.78 17.75 -17.60
C GLU A 558 -43.66 17.14 -18.44
N HIS A 559 -42.88 17.99 -19.11
CA HIS A 559 -41.70 17.60 -19.85
C HIS A 559 -40.46 18.33 -19.33
N ARG A 560 -39.42 17.58 -19.01
CA ARG A 560 -38.12 18.11 -18.59
C ARG A 560 -37.23 18.26 -19.82
N PHE A 561 -37.06 19.51 -20.29
CA PHE A 561 -36.24 19.83 -21.47
C PHE A 561 -34.74 19.72 -21.20
N SER A 562 -34.34 20.01 -19.99
CA SER A 562 -32.97 19.92 -19.53
C SER A 562 -32.93 19.66 -18.01
N ARG A 563 -31.75 19.53 -17.46
CA ARG A 563 -31.55 19.44 -15.99
C ARG A 563 -32.21 20.61 -15.24
N LYS A 564 -32.22 21.82 -15.85
CA LYS A 564 -32.65 23.06 -15.20
C LYS A 564 -34.07 23.50 -15.61
N TRP A 565 -34.61 23.03 -16.72
CA TRP A 565 -35.88 23.51 -17.28
C TRP A 565 -36.91 22.39 -17.42
N ALA A 566 -38.09 22.65 -16.90
CA ALA A 566 -39.29 21.84 -17.11
C ALA A 566 -40.46 22.69 -17.56
N GLY A 567 -41.34 22.12 -18.36
CA GLY A 567 -42.57 22.73 -18.76
C GLY A 567 -43.76 21.84 -18.49
N THR A 568 -44.89 22.40 -18.03
CA THR A 568 -46.10 21.66 -17.72
C THR A 568 -47.28 22.21 -18.53
N LEU A 569 -48.01 21.30 -19.16
CA LEU A 569 -49.30 21.58 -19.79
C LEU A 569 -50.41 20.89 -18.97
N THR A 570 -51.39 21.62 -18.56
CA THR A 570 -52.59 21.11 -17.87
C THR A 570 -53.85 21.40 -18.66
N ALA A 571 -54.73 20.44 -18.75
CA ALA A 571 -56.07 20.62 -19.34
C ALA A 571 -57.13 19.94 -18.47
N ALA A 572 -58.27 20.57 -18.25
CA ALA A 572 -59.39 19.96 -17.55
C ALA A 572 -60.71 20.32 -18.18
N TRP A 573 -61.63 19.39 -18.03
CA TRP A 573 -63.01 19.58 -18.39
C TRP A 573 -63.90 19.15 -17.23
N ALA A 574 -64.96 19.99 -16.95
CA ALA A 574 -65.83 19.76 -15.81
C ALA A 574 -67.27 20.21 -16.02
N ASN A 575 -68.15 19.73 -15.18
CA ASN A 575 -69.44 20.25 -14.96
C ASN A 575 -69.54 21.09 -13.67
N LYS A 576 -70.67 21.36 -13.12
CA LYS A 576 -70.94 22.13 -11.90
C LYS A 576 -69.78 22.28 -10.93
N TYR A 577 -69.65 23.45 -10.33
CA TYR A 577 -68.62 23.85 -9.28
C TYR A 577 -67.19 24.01 -9.76
N PHE A 578 -66.75 23.14 -10.64
CA PHE A 578 -65.39 23.26 -11.24
C PHE A 578 -65.45 24.17 -12.47
N PRO A 579 -64.34 24.79 -12.88
CA PRO A 579 -64.26 25.48 -14.17
C PRO A 579 -64.62 24.50 -15.28
N LYS A 580 -65.53 24.96 -16.19
CA LYS A 580 -66.00 24.13 -17.31
C LYS A 580 -64.86 23.66 -18.22
N ILE A 581 -63.89 24.52 -18.41
CA ILE A 581 -62.66 24.27 -19.15
C ILE A 581 -61.50 24.92 -18.35
N THR A 582 -60.43 24.23 -18.19
CA THR A 582 -59.15 24.76 -17.67
C THR A 582 -58.06 24.40 -18.68
N VAL A 583 -57.18 25.37 -19.01
CA VAL A 583 -55.94 25.13 -19.76
C VAL A 583 -54.85 25.93 -19.07
N GLY A 584 -53.75 25.26 -18.69
CA GLY A 584 -52.65 25.88 -17.99
C GLY A 584 -51.31 25.52 -18.63
N LEU A 585 -50.41 26.51 -18.62
CA LEU A 585 -49.02 26.37 -19.02
C LEU A 585 -48.15 26.82 -17.86
N GLN A 586 -47.11 26.08 -17.54
CA GLN A 586 -46.11 26.43 -16.54
C GLN A 586 -44.71 26.13 -17.08
N ALA A 587 -43.78 27.04 -16.81
CA ALA A 587 -42.36 26.81 -17.00
C ALA A 587 -41.67 26.93 -15.64
N ALA A 588 -40.83 25.97 -15.32
CA ALA A 588 -40.06 25.93 -14.10
C ALA A 588 -38.57 25.92 -14.43
N TYR A 589 -37.81 26.71 -13.71
CA TYR A 589 -36.35 26.77 -13.76
C TYR A 589 -35.78 26.45 -12.39
N GLU A 590 -34.85 25.53 -12.32
CA GLU A 590 -34.15 25.14 -11.12
C GLU A 590 -32.66 25.47 -11.25
N ALA A 591 -32.17 26.39 -10.42
CA ALA A 591 -30.77 26.78 -10.39
C ALA A 591 -29.95 25.81 -9.53
N ASP A 592 -28.66 25.69 -9.80
CA ASP A 592 -27.75 24.76 -9.11
C ASP A 592 -27.62 25.04 -7.60
N ASN A 593 -27.92 26.25 -7.17
CA ASN A 593 -27.87 26.63 -5.74
C ASN A 593 -29.18 26.33 -4.97
N GLY A 594 -30.09 25.52 -5.55
CA GLY A 594 -31.36 25.17 -4.93
C GLY A 594 -32.43 26.27 -5.01
N LEU A 595 -32.23 27.30 -5.82
CA LEU A 595 -33.24 28.32 -6.12
C LEU A 595 -34.12 27.83 -7.27
N SER A 596 -35.42 27.83 -7.09
CA SER A 596 -36.39 27.47 -8.13
C SER A 596 -37.28 28.68 -8.45
N LEU A 597 -37.47 28.91 -9.74
CA LEU A 597 -38.37 29.91 -10.27
C LEU A 597 -39.46 29.20 -11.10
N ASP A 598 -40.71 29.52 -10.90
CA ASP A 598 -41.80 29.07 -11.74
C ASP A 598 -42.62 30.25 -12.24
N ILE A 599 -43.03 30.13 -13.52
CA ILE A 599 -43.93 31.08 -14.17
C ILE A 599 -45.05 30.28 -14.74
N HIS A 600 -46.29 30.71 -14.50
CA HIS A 600 -47.44 30.03 -15.05
C HIS A 600 -48.48 31.00 -15.60
N ALA A 601 -49.27 30.54 -16.55
CA ALA A 601 -50.43 31.20 -17.09
C ALA A 601 -51.58 30.17 -17.24
N MET A 602 -52.76 30.56 -16.86
CA MET A 602 -53.90 29.64 -16.90
C MET A 602 -55.15 30.36 -17.37
N TYR A 603 -55.89 29.68 -18.20
CA TYR A 603 -57.24 30.03 -18.62
C TYR A 603 -58.23 29.10 -17.97
N ARG A 604 -59.29 29.67 -17.35
CA ARG A 604 -60.43 28.93 -16.78
C ARG A 604 -61.69 29.54 -17.27
N ARG A 605 -62.67 28.70 -17.65
CA ARG A 605 -64.02 29.10 -17.90
C ARG A 605 -64.92 28.73 -16.72
N ILE A 606 -65.15 29.70 -15.83
CA ILE A 606 -65.90 29.51 -14.60
C ILE A 606 -67.38 29.80 -14.79
N SER A 607 -68.21 29.18 -13.95
CA SER A 607 -69.65 29.47 -13.90
C SER A 607 -69.97 30.20 -12.62
N THR A 608 -70.70 31.23 -12.70
CA THR A 608 -71.28 31.99 -11.60
C THR A 608 -72.73 31.79 -11.51
N TYR A 609 -73.28 31.87 -10.33
CA TYR A 609 -74.68 31.69 -10.09
C TYR A 609 -75.24 33.00 -9.43
N SER A 610 -76.28 33.61 -10.04
CA SER A 610 -76.95 34.79 -9.49
C SER A 610 -78.42 34.50 -9.24
N LYS A 611 -78.94 35.07 -8.15
CA LYS A 611 -80.37 34.97 -7.81
C LYS A 611 -81.16 35.68 -8.88
N THR A 612 -82.19 35.02 -9.40
CA THR A 612 -83.16 35.62 -10.29
C THR A 612 -84.46 35.80 -9.55
N PHE A 613 -85.05 36.94 -9.75
CA PHE A 613 -86.35 37.26 -9.15
C PHE A 613 -87.38 37.54 -10.28
N ARG A 614 -88.57 37.09 -10.08
CA ARG A 614 -89.71 37.46 -10.95
C ARG A 614 -90.68 38.30 -10.16
N TRP A 615 -91.30 39.23 -10.79
CA TRP A 615 -92.39 39.96 -10.20
C TRP A 615 -93.65 39.06 -10.15
N ASP A 616 -94.30 38.95 -8.98
CA ASP A 616 -95.46 38.16 -8.80
C ASP A 616 -96.61 39.03 -8.22
N ASP A 617 -97.62 39.21 -8.98
CA ASP A 617 -98.79 40.01 -8.64
C ASP A 617 -99.79 39.23 -7.77
N SER A 618 -99.54 37.95 -7.47
CA SER A 618 -100.44 37.07 -6.71
C SER A 618 -100.66 37.51 -5.26
N TYR A 619 -99.89 38.41 -4.73
CA TYR A 619 -99.88 38.87 -3.32
C TYR A 619 -100.37 40.35 -3.21
N GLY A 620 -101.42 40.74 -3.82
CA GLY A 620 -102.14 41.97 -3.58
C GLY A 620 -101.41 43.32 -3.72
N GLU A 621 -100.20 43.42 -3.44
CA GLU A 621 -99.33 44.58 -3.64
C GLU A 621 -98.15 44.30 -4.60
N GLY A 622 -98.12 43.14 -5.24
CA GLY A 622 -97.06 42.70 -6.14
C GLY A 622 -95.70 42.72 -5.47
N GLY A 623 -94.90 41.67 -5.53
CA GLY A 623 -93.58 41.58 -4.95
C GLY A 623 -92.58 40.77 -5.81
N TRP A 624 -91.31 41.02 -5.62
CA TRP A 624 -90.28 40.23 -6.23
C TRP A 624 -90.12 38.91 -5.49
N VAL A 625 -90.42 37.78 -6.19
CA VAL A 625 -90.30 36.43 -5.65
C VAL A 625 -89.10 35.75 -6.28
N PHE A 626 -88.32 35.04 -5.49
CA PHE A 626 -87.21 34.28 -5.96
C PHE A 626 -87.65 33.29 -7.07
N ASN A 627 -86.95 33.38 -8.20
CA ASN A 627 -87.25 32.59 -9.40
C ASN A 627 -86.17 31.59 -9.76
N GLY A 628 -85.31 31.34 -8.84
CA GLY A 628 -84.22 30.40 -9.04
C GLY A 628 -82.83 31.06 -9.27
N TRP A 629 -81.94 30.25 -9.63
CA TRP A 629 -80.56 30.67 -9.89
C TRP A 629 -80.27 30.69 -11.38
N ASP A 630 -79.73 31.80 -11.90
CA ASP A 630 -79.22 31.91 -13.24
C ASP A 630 -77.72 31.59 -13.25
N ARG A 631 -77.32 30.85 -14.28
CA ARG A 631 -75.95 30.44 -14.47
C ARG A 631 -75.31 31.24 -15.59
N SER A 632 -74.34 32.07 -15.23
CA SER A 632 -73.52 32.81 -16.17
C SER A 632 -72.08 32.23 -16.24
N ASN A 633 -71.50 32.24 -17.46
CA ASN A 633 -70.15 31.74 -17.65
C ASN A 633 -69.24 32.93 -17.92
N HIS A 634 -68.11 32.96 -17.20
CA HIS A 634 -67.08 33.99 -17.32
C HIS A 634 -65.75 33.38 -17.66
N ASN A 635 -64.91 34.19 -18.31
CA ASN A 635 -63.50 33.83 -18.58
C ASN A 635 -62.63 34.41 -17.48
N LEU A 636 -61.86 33.51 -16.87
CA LEU A 636 -60.86 33.84 -15.85
C LEU A 636 -59.48 33.54 -16.42
N PHE A 637 -58.65 34.55 -16.56
CA PHE A 637 -57.25 34.43 -16.91
C PHE A 637 -56.42 34.64 -15.66
N SER A 638 -55.41 33.84 -15.45
CA SER A 638 -54.43 34.03 -14.38
C SER A 638 -53.02 33.86 -14.90
N ALA A 639 -52.11 34.64 -14.33
CA ALA A 639 -50.65 34.49 -14.50
C ALA A 639 -49.97 34.71 -13.16
N GLY A 640 -48.94 33.96 -12.91
CA GLY A 640 -48.24 34.04 -11.64
C GLY A 640 -46.77 33.71 -11.75
N LEU A 641 -46.05 34.14 -10.74
CA LEU A 641 -44.63 33.96 -10.54
C LEU A 641 -44.39 33.33 -9.16
N GLY A 642 -43.66 32.23 -9.09
CA GLY A 642 -43.22 31.59 -7.85
C GLY A 642 -41.73 31.60 -7.75
N LEU A 643 -41.24 31.80 -6.53
CA LEU A 643 -39.83 31.68 -6.16
C LEU A 643 -39.73 30.80 -4.93
N SER A 644 -38.84 29.81 -4.96
CA SER A 644 -38.53 29.00 -3.77
C SER A 644 -37.09 28.65 -3.69
N LYS A 645 -36.59 28.42 -2.46
CA LYS A 645 -35.23 28.00 -2.20
C LYS A 645 -35.19 26.94 -1.12
N VAL A 646 -34.35 25.95 -1.33
CA VAL A 646 -34.06 24.90 -0.35
C VAL A 646 -32.74 25.24 0.35
N TRP A 647 -32.77 25.20 1.69
CA TRP A 647 -31.59 25.26 2.56
C TRP A 647 -31.59 24.03 3.46
N ASN A 648 -30.69 23.10 3.25
CA ASN A 648 -30.65 21.83 3.98
C ASN A 648 -32.04 21.14 4.01
N GLN A 649 -32.65 21.11 5.19
CA GLN A 649 -33.96 20.48 5.44
C GLN A 649 -35.15 21.44 5.32
N VAL A 650 -34.95 22.71 4.94
CA VAL A 650 -35.99 23.71 4.91
C VAL A 650 -36.15 24.26 3.52
N LEU A 651 -37.42 24.22 3.01
CA LEU A 651 -37.82 24.90 1.80
C LEU A 651 -38.67 26.14 2.15
N VAL A 652 -38.25 27.29 1.65
CA VAL A 652 -39.03 28.53 1.72
C VAL A 652 -39.46 28.91 0.32
N GLY A 653 -40.74 29.20 0.14
CA GLY A 653 -41.28 29.63 -1.15
C GLY A 653 -42.28 30.77 -1.01
N GLY A 654 -42.34 31.61 -2.03
CA GLY A 654 -43.32 32.66 -2.19
C GLY A 654 -43.90 32.62 -3.61
N LYS A 655 -45.17 32.98 -3.78
CA LYS A 655 -45.88 33.02 -5.05
C LYS A 655 -46.77 34.25 -5.12
N ALA A 656 -46.82 34.89 -6.28
CA ALA A 656 -47.70 36.00 -6.54
C ALA A 656 -48.50 35.70 -7.81
N ASP A 657 -49.80 35.83 -7.76
CA ASP A 657 -50.75 35.55 -8.83
C ASP A 657 -51.60 36.78 -9.12
N ALA A 658 -51.80 37.02 -10.39
CA ALA A 658 -52.72 38.01 -10.90
C ALA A 658 -53.87 37.32 -11.67
N TYR A 659 -55.09 37.78 -11.46
CA TYR A 659 -56.30 37.25 -12.08
C TYR A 659 -57.03 38.35 -12.82
N LEU A 660 -57.55 38.02 -13.98
CA LEU A 660 -58.43 38.89 -14.76
C LEU A 660 -59.76 38.18 -14.95
N LEU A 661 -60.81 38.70 -14.29
CA LEU A 661 -62.17 38.19 -14.35
C LEU A 661 -63.12 39.33 -14.82
N SER A 662 -63.80 39.14 -15.94
CA SER A 662 -64.76 40.09 -16.43
C SER A 662 -64.28 41.55 -16.46
N SER A 663 -63.06 41.76 -16.92
CA SER A 663 -62.31 43.04 -16.98
C SER A 663 -61.89 43.65 -15.63
N ARG A 664 -62.03 42.95 -14.52
CA ARG A 664 -61.56 43.33 -13.23
C ARG A 664 -60.24 42.56 -12.90
N PHE A 665 -59.31 43.26 -12.24
CA PHE A 665 -58.02 42.73 -11.88
C PHE A 665 -57.98 42.36 -10.38
N TYR A 666 -57.46 41.20 -10.06
CA TYR A 666 -57.36 40.67 -8.72
C TYR A 666 -55.96 40.13 -8.51
N VAL A 667 -55.45 40.13 -7.25
CA VAL A 667 -54.10 39.67 -6.92
C VAL A 667 -54.11 38.78 -5.67
N ASN A 668 -53.26 37.79 -5.68
CA ASN A 668 -52.95 36.97 -4.51
C ASN A 668 -51.46 36.94 -4.28
N ALA A 669 -51.03 36.82 -3.01
CA ALA A 669 -49.69 36.53 -2.62
C ALA A 669 -49.71 35.40 -1.58
N SER A 670 -48.84 34.42 -1.75
CA SER A 670 -48.71 33.31 -0.81
C SER A 670 -47.25 33.07 -0.44
N ALA A 671 -47.05 32.54 0.75
CA ALA A 671 -45.76 32.07 1.22
C ALA A 671 -45.93 30.69 1.85
N ARG A 672 -44.93 29.84 1.67
CA ARG A 672 -44.91 28.50 2.25
C ARG A 672 -43.55 28.20 2.84
N LEU A 673 -43.51 27.48 3.94
CA LEU A 673 -42.35 26.91 4.57
C LEU A 673 -42.56 25.43 4.75
N LYS A 674 -41.64 24.62 4.22
CA LYS A 674 -41.63 23.16 4.44
C LYS A 674 -40.36 22.76 5.18
N TYR A 675 -40.53 21.99 6.22
CA TYR A 675 -39.44 21.38 6.96
C TYR A 675 -39.43 19.87 6.76
N TYR A 676 -38.31 19.30 6.37
CA TYR A 676 -38.12 17.88 6.10
C TYR A 676 -37.32 17.26 7.25
N PRO A 677 -37.97 16.71 8.29
CA PRO A 677 -37.29 16.19 9.49
C PRO A 677 -36.55 14.88 9.23
N LEU A 678 -36.85 14.19 8.14
CA LEU A 678 -36.27 12.90 7.78
C LEU A 678 -35.62 12.97 6.40
N GLU A 679 -34.61 12.11 6.18
CA GLU A 679 -33.83 12.03 4.93
C GLU A 679 -34.56 11.30 3.79
N ASP A 680 -35.84 10.94 3.97
CA ASP A 680 -36.65 10.27 2.94
C ASP A 680 -37.10 11.23 1.82
N GLY A 681 -36.90 12.52 1.96
CA GLY A 681 -37.28 13.56 0.98
C GLY A 681 -38.77 13.71 0.73
N ARG A 682 -39.64 12.99 1.46
CA ARG A 682 -41.11 13.06 1.37
C ARG A 682 -41.79 13.48 2.66
N THR A 683 -41.28 13.02 3.80
CA THR A 683 -41.82 13.42 5.11
C THR A 683 -41.55 14.89 5.32
N ASN A 684 -42.59 15.69 5.52
CA ASN A 684 -42.45 17.12 5.75
C ASN A 684 -43.57 17.67 6.65
N ILE A 685 -43.29 18.81 7.25
CA ILE A 685 -44.26 19.69 7.90
C ILE A 685 -44.32 20.96 7.06
N THR A 686 -45.54 21.38 6.74
CA THR A 686 -45.75 22.55 5.89
C THR A 686 -46.59 23.59 6.62
N VAL A 687 -46.11 24.81 6.61
CA VAL A 687 -46.89 25.99 7.03
C VAL A 687 -47.03 26.89 5.82
N MET A 688 -48.21 27.38 5.58
CA MET A 688 -48.46 28.28 4.46
C MET A 688 -49.40 29.43 4.88
N GLY A 689 -49.22 30.53 4.23
CA GLY A 689 -50.08 31.69 4.38
C GLY A 689 -50.37 32.33 3.04
N ALA A 690 -51.56 32.82 2.83
CA ALA A 690 -51.92 33.54 1.60
C ALA A 690 -52.80 34.71 1.93
N VAL A 691 -52.70 35.76 1.13
CA VAL A 691 -53.53 36.97 1.22
C VAL A 691 -53.87 37.44 -0.19
N GLY A 692 -55.12 37.81 -0.40
CA GLY A 692 -55.59 38.27 -1.69
C GLY A 692 -57.07 38.20 -1.84
N THR A 693 -57.56 38.37 -3.04
CA THR A 693 -58.98 38.34 -3.33
C THR A 693 -59.52 36.91 -3.55
N ALA A 694 -58.63 35.96 -3.85
CA ALA A 694 -58.99 34.54 -4.00
C ALA A 694 -57.81 33.64 -3.57
N PRO A 695 -57.34 33.67 -2.33
CA PRO A 695 -56.17 32.93 -1.86
C PRO A 695 -56.33 31.42 -1.95
N GLU A 696 -57.55 30.92 -1.93
CA GLU A 696 -57.92 29.50 -2.06
C GLU A 696 -58.02 29.00 -3.51
N ALA A 697 -57.99 29.89 -4.51
CA ALA A 697 -58.24 29.54 -5.90
C ALA A 697 -57.22 28.52 -6.48
N ASP A 698 -56.03 28.44 -5.93
CA ASP A 698 -55.05 27.48 -6.34
C ASP A 698 -55.11 26.14 -5.55
N MET A 699 -55.77 26.14 -4.40
CA MET A 699 -55.94 24.93 -3.58
C MET A 699 -57.15 24.12 -4.03
N ILE A 700 -58.22 24.82 -4.39
CA ILE A 700 -59.45 24.21 -4.88
C ILE A 700 -59.65 24.76 -6.28
N ASP A 701 -59.44 23.93 -7.31
CA ASP A 701 -59.48 24.34 -8.73
C ASP A 701 -60.87 24.80 -9.19
N TYR A 702 -61.60 25.49 -8.29
CA TYR A 702 -62.83 26.18 -8.58
C TYR A 702 -62.93 27.47 -7.73
N ALA A 703 -63.30 28.52 -8.36
CA ALA A 703 -63.47 29.81 -7.73
C ALA A 703 -64.97 30.08 -7.51
N MET A 704 -65.28 30.54 -6.29
CA MET A 704 -66.60 31.14 -6.01
C MET A 704 -66.55 32.61 -6.42
N PRO A 705 -67.52 33.13 -7.18
CA PRO A 705 -67.52 34.52 -7.66
C PRO A 705 -67.45 35.56 -6.53
N SER A 706 -68.04 35.24 -5.39
CA SER A 706 -68.02 36.08 -4.17
C SER A 706 -66.67 36.24 -3.52
N SER A 707 -65.74 35.32 -3.75
CA SER A 707 -64.41 35.37 -3.16
C SER A 707 -63.48 36.42 -3.78
N PHE A 708 -63.76 36.85 -5.00
CA PHE A 708 -62.97 37.87 -5.70
C PHE A 708 -63.28 39.30 -5.24
N ASP A 709 -64.39 39.56 -4.60
CA ASP A 709 -64.83 40.91 -4.21
C ASP A 709 -64.31 41.35 -2.84
N ARG A 710 -63.68 40.51 -2.06
CA ARG A 710 -63.17 40.80 -0.70
C ARG A 710 -61.71 40.40 -0.57
N LEU A 711 -60.94 41.09 0.27
CA LEU A 711 -59.63 40.67 0.67
C LEU A 711 -59.74 39.54 1.70
N ASN A 712 -59.21 38.40 1.37
CA ASN A 712 -59.20 37.20 2.19
C ASN A 712 -57.76 36.87 2.68
N THR A 713 -57.66 36.28 3.84
CA THR A 713 -56.43 35.75 4.38
C THR A 713 -56.61 34.26 4.66
N MET A 714 -55.54 33.47 4.34
CA MET A 714 -55.52 32.05 4.63
C MET A 714 -54.25 31.69 5.38
N VAL A 715 -54.40 30.84 6.38
CA VAL A 715 -53.27 30.19 7.06
C VAL A 715 -53.54 28.66 7.01
N GLY A 716 -52.54 27.91 6.61
CA GLY A 716 -52.63 26.47 6.54
C GLY A 716 -51.45 25.81 7.26
N LEU A 717 -51.76 24.74 7.97
CA LEU A 717 -50.77 23.84 8.56
C LEU A 717 -51.06 22.44 8.06
N GLY A 718 -49.98 21.77 7.58
CA GLY A 718 -50.11 20.42 7.07
C GLY A 718 -48.81 19.64 7.20
N GLY A 719 -48.84 18.43 6.80
CA GLY A 719 -47.65 17.58 6.77
C GLY A 719 -47.89 16.30 5.99
N THR A 720 -46.84 15.72 5.53
CA THR A 720 -46.84 14.43 4.85
C THR A 720 -45.85 13.51 5.62
N TYR A 721 -46.24 12.28 5.81
CA TYR A 721 -45.41 11.24 6.42
C TYR A 721 -45.29 10.04 5.48
N MET A 722 -44.08 9.55 5.29
CA MET A 722 -43.80 8.33 4.54
C MET A 722 -43.81 7.14 5.47
N PHE A 723 -44.84 6.28 5.40
CA PHE A 723 -44.94 5.06 6.23
C PHE A 723 -43.96 3.99 5.77
N ASN A 724 -43.73 3.90 4.49
CA ASN A 724 -42.77 3.02 3.84
C ASN A 724 -42.50 3.52 2.40
N SER A 725 -41.61 2.86 1.67
CA SER A 725 -41.25 3.20 0.29
C SER A 725 -42.45 3.23 -0.71
N HIS A 726 -43.57 2.62 -0.35
CA HIS A 726 -44.78 2.49 -1.22
C HIS A 726 -45.95 3.34 -0.74
N LEU A 727 -45.97 3.73 0.51
CA LEU A 727 -47.12 4.38 1.13
C LEU A 727 -46.73 5.65 1.90
N SER A 728 -47.35 6.75 1.50
CA SER A 728 -47.29 8.02 2.24
C SER A 728 -48.66 8.55 2.50
N GLY A 729 -48.86 9.32 3.55
CA GLY A 729 -50.11 9.98 3.86
C GLY A 729 -49.83 11.37 4.38
N GLY A 730 -50.79 12.28 4.16
CA GLY A 730 -50.64 13.66 4.59
C GLY A 730 -52.00 14.26 5.02
N VAL A 731 -51.86 15.34 5.78
CA VAL A 731 -52.96 16.18 6.25
C VAL A 731 -52.58 17.63 6.00
N MET A 732 -53.53 18.44 5.59
CA MET A 732 -53.37 19.88 5.43
C MET A 732 -54.54 20.63 6.11
#